data_309abba5e82930931673c249cb2791cf
#
_entry.id   309abba5e82930931673c249cb2791cf
#
_cell.length_a   1.000
_cell.length_b   1.000
_cell.length_c   1.000
_cell.angle_alpha   90.00
_cell.angle_beta   90.00
_cell.angle_gamma   90.00
#
_symmetry.space_group_name_H-M   'P 1'
#
loop_
_entity.id
_entity.type
_entity.pdbx_description
1 polymer ?
#
loop_
_entity_poly.entity_id
_entity_poly.type
_entity_poly.pdbx_seq_one_letter_code
_entity_poly.pdbx_strand_id
1 'polypeptide(L)'
;MKKTLLMFTLMAAVTSASAQPRPNNDGTVTFQYRNDSAKKVQVDVQFAGRKDMTRAADGTWTVTLGPVAPDMYPYCFIVDGVSVMDPENPQYFPNEGFKNSLVEIPSKDGSLPHDIRPVPHGRIEYVHYFSKSLGGTNNAIVYLPPRYMEDQQKKYPVFYLISGTTDTEEVYYKVGRVNYILDNLLADGQAKEMIVVMPYGNPSKLLPPRPATDAPGAPGAAPAGAPQMRFGGDIFSKDLINDLMPYIEKTYRTKNDRDSRAIGGFSRGGNQALMNGLTNLDKFSYLCSYSSFTSTDIPDVYDKAADTNKKINLFWLGVGTDDFLYGNARDYMQFLDDKGIQSVKEFTTDKFGHTWMNAKYFLAKTLPLLFNKKAAEAAMKEGKPAPAKTGQEQQFTAGVMARLFPRPIVSPEYSPEGITFRFKAPEAQKVELACEMLPEAVKMERDSDGVWSVMLKDYLFETFKYCFVVDGTAVADPSNMYLAPDRGFKFSVADNPMSPFNFMSQGEIEHGRVAYELDRNEAWYTSPMPRQGMSMPKFIQLVPGEGDTMESWFKIGGADAIVDRLIADGKTKPCILTTSALEFMQQGGGMPQMPGFAPRVLRADDYPTWTQRRRALVKLLLEIGREPDAQFPGFGGGGNRRGGGGGFGGGRPGGGFGGGGGFGGGFGGGFGGPQM
;
A
#
# COMPACT_ATOMS: atom_id res chain seq x y z
N MET A 1 13.38 12.89 30.32
CA MET A 1 13.85 13.27 28.95
C MET A 1 15.15 12.59 28.55
N LYS A 2 16.14 12.32 29.42
CA LYS A 2 17.40 11.72 28.93
C LYS A 2 17.39 10.21 28.70
N LYS A 3 16.59 9.39 29.39
CA LYS A 3 16.67 7.92 29.28
C LYS A 3 15.76 7.34 28.16
N THR A 4 14.57 7.84 27.94
CA THR A 4 13.69 7.36 26.84
C THR A 4 14.10 8.00 25.52
N LEU A 5 14.54 9.25 25.51
CA LEU A 5 15.24 9.85 24.38
C LEU A 5 16.55 9.09 24.11
N LEU A 6 17.25 8.63 25.17
CA LEU A 6 18.43 7.77 25.07
C LEU A 6 18.08 6.38 24.50
N MET A 7 16.90 5.82 24.80
CA MET A 7 16.44 4.54 24.25
C MET A 7 16.04 4.66 22.79
N PHE A 8 15.32 5.73 22.40
CA PHE A 8 15.05 6.04 21.00
C PHE A 8 16.33 6.46 20.24
N THR A 9 17.25 7.17 20.88
CA THR A 9 18.55 7.57 20.31
C THR A 9 19.57 6.41 20.31
N LEU A 10 19.54 5.50 21.29
CA LEU A 10 20.44 4.33 21.32
C LEU A 10 20.02 3.27 20.29
N MET A 11 18.72 3.16 19.96
CA MET A 11 18.26 2.35 18.83
C MET A 11 18.60 2.96 17.47
N ALA A 12 18.78 4.29 17.39
CA ALA A 12 19.22 4.99 16.18
C ALA A 12 20.75 5.04 16.01
N ALA A 13 21.53 4.86 17.08
CA ALA A 13 22.98 5.10 17.11
C ALA A 13 23.85 3.85 16.97
N VAL A 14 23.33 2.72 16.49
CA VAL A 14 24.19 1.61 16.07
C VAL A 14 24.62 1.81 14.62
N THR A 15 25.52 2.74 14.38
CA THR A 15 26.34 2.80 13.17
C THR A 15 27.40 1.70 13.21
N SER A 16 26.98 0.44 13.12
CA SER A 16 27.86 -0.67 12.77
C SER A 16 27.55 -1.09 11.35
N ALA A 17 28.55 -1.56 10.63
CA ALA A 17 28.41 -2.07 9.29
C ALA A 17 27.14 -2.93 9.19
N SER A 18 26.19 -2.48 8.36
CA SER A 18 24.86 -3.06 8.11
C SER A 18 24.82 -4.57 8.30
N ALA A 19 24.16 -5.03 9.35
CA ALA A 19 23.98 -6.45 9.66
C ALA A 19 22.74 -7.04 8.96
N GLN A 20 22.26 -6.41 7.89
CA GLN A 20 21.21 -6.98 7.05
C GLN A 20 21.60 -8.39 6.59
N PRO A 21 20.61 -9.29 6.41
CA PRO A 21 20.90 -10.63 5.88
C PRO A 21 21.71 -10.53 4.59
N ARG A 22 22.85 -11.23 4.56
CA ARG A 22 23.76 -11.16 3.42
C ARG A 22 23.62 -12.40 2.56
N PRO A 23 23.11 -12.25 1.33
CA PRO A 23 23.24 -13.31 0.32
C PRO A 23 24.71 -13.54 0.01
N ASN A 24 25.15 -14.78 0.11
CA ASN A 24 26.53 -15.20 -0.20
C ASN A 24 26.63 -15.63 -1.67
N ASN A 25 27.85 -15.64 -2.22
CA ASN A 25 28.10 -16.02 -3.61
C ASN A 25 27.73 -17.49 -3.93
N ASP A 26 27.68 -18.34 -2.92
CA ASP A 26 27.29 -19.77 -3.02
C ASP A 26 25.77 -20.00 -2.95
N GLY A 27 24.98 -18.91 -2.85
CA GLY A 27 23.52 -18.98 -2.74
C GLY A 27 23.01 -19.20 -1.31
N THR A 28 23.88 -19.23 -0.32
CA THR A 28 23.47 -19.23 1.09
C THR A 28 23.19 -17.81 1.59
N VAL A 29 22.53 -17.71 2.73
CA VAL A 29 22.21 -16.43 3.39
C VAL A 29 22.70 -16.46 4.82
N THR A 30 23.47 -15.45 5.22
CA THR A 30 23.92 -15.26 6.60
C THR A 30 23.02 -14.26 7.30
N PHE A 31 22.35 -14.72 8.37
CA PHE A 31 21.56 -13.90 9.29
C PHE A 31 22.41 -13.53 10.50
N GLN A 32 22.29 -12.28 10.96
CA GLN A 32 22.98 -11.76 12.12
C GLN A 32 22.01 -10.96 12.99
N TYR A 33 22.13 -11.12 14.32
CA TYR A 33 21.35 -10.37 15.30
C TYR A 33 22.20 -10.06 16.51
N ARG A 34 22.22 -8.82 16.95
CA ARG A 34 22.99 -8.42 18.12
C ARG A 34 22.08 -8.27 19.35
N ASN A 35 22.38 -9.06 20.38
CA ASN A 35 21.73 -8.94 21.67
C ASN A 35 22.63 -9.56 22.75
N ASP A 36 23.09 -8.68 23.66
CA ASP A 36 24.04 -9.05 24.71
C ASP A 36 23.39 -9.82 25.86
N SER A 37 22.09 -9.66 26.07
CA SER A 37 21.33 -10.22 27.20
C SER A 37 20.53 -11.45 26.88
N ALA A 38 20.27 -11.73 25.59
CA ALA A 38 19.47 -12.89 25.17
C ALA A 38 20.13 -14.21 25.57
N LYS A 39 19.31 -15.15 26.03
CA LYS A 39 19.72 -16.52 26.38
C LYS A 39 19.69 -17.43 25.16
N LYS A 40 18.72 -17.20 24.25
CA LYS A 40 18.51 -17.96 23.03
C LYS A 40 18.02 -17.05 21.91
N VAL A 41 18.64 -17.14 20.74
CA VAL A 41 18.16 -16.49 19.51
C VAL A 41 18.02 -17.53 18.42
N GLN A 42 16.90 -17.45 17.70
CA GLN A 42 16.60 -18.27 16.52
C GLN A 42 16.21 -17.32 15.38
N VAL A 43 16.42 -17.74 14.14
CA VAL A 43 15.79 -17.14 12.98
C VAL A 43 14.65 -18.04 12.50
N ASP A 44 13.50 -17.45 12.20
CA ASP A 44 12.38 -18.12 11.53
C ASP A 44 12.24 -17.54 10.14
N VAL A 45 12.59 -18.30 9.10
CA VAL A 45 12.61 -17.86 7.71
C VAL A 45 11.84 -18.84 6.84
N GLN A 46 11.06 -18.30 5.90
CA GLN A 46 10.12 -19.08 5.08
C GLN A 46 10.74 -20.31 4.40
N PHE A 47 11.99 -20.21 3.89
CA PHE A 47 12.61 -21.31 3.14
C PHE A 47 13.26 -22.39 4.01
N ALA A 48 13.49 -22.12 5.31
CA ALA A 48 14.19 -23.07 6.19
C ALA A 48 13.43 -23.34 7.51
N GLY A 49 12.38 -22.56 7.80
CA GLY A 49 11.69 -22.59 9.09
C GLY A 49 12.60 -22.09 10.22
N ARG A 50 12.28 -22.47 11.45
CA ARG A 50 12.98 -22.01 12.65
C ARG A 50 14.32 -22.74 12.83
N LYS A 51 15.41 -21.97 13.00
CA LYS A 51 16.78 -22.44 13.20
C LYS A 51 17.47 -21.72 14.35
N ASP A 52 18.20 -22.45 15.18
CA ASP A 52 19.01 -21.89 16.26
C ASP A 52 20.19 -21.10 15.70
N MET A 53 20.53 -19.99 16.34
CA MET A 53 21.67 -19.17 16.01
C MET A 53 22.78 -19.38 17.03
N THR A 54 24.04 -19.23 16.60
CA THR A 54 25.22 -19.37 17.45
C THR A 54 25.70 -17.99 17.92
N ARG A 55 25.94 -17.84 19.22
CA ARG A 55 26.41 -16.60 19.83
C ARG A 55 27.94 -16.50 19.76
N ALA A 56 28.45 -15.38 19.25
CA ALA A 56 29.87 -15.01 19.32
C ALA A 56 30.19 -14.28 20.63
N ALA A 57 31.49 -14.09 20.91
CA ALA A 57 31.95 -13.45 22.15
C ALA A 57 31.54 -11.97 22.26
N ASP A 58 31.31 -11.30 21.14
CA ASP A 58 30.89 -9.89 21.06
C ASP A 58 29.36 -9.68 21.19
N GLY A 59 28.61 -10.77 21.52
CA GLY A 59 27.16 -10.71 21.64
C GLY A 59 26.39 -10.84 20.34
N THR A 60 27.07 -11.02 19.21
CA THR A 60 26.44 -11.23 17.90
C THR A 60 26.01 -12.70 17.74
N TRP A 61 24.78 -12.90 17.35
CA TRP A 61 24.20 -14.21 17.00
C TRP A 61 24.21 -14.39 15.49
N THR A 62 24.65 -15.55 15.01
CA THR A 62 24.78 -15.82 13.58
C THR A 62 24.29 -17.20 13.18
N VAL A 63 23.77 -17.32 11.96
CA VAL A 63 23.51 -18.58 11.27
C VAL A 63 23.56 -18.38 9.76
N THR A 64 24.11 -19.35 9.03
CA THR A 64 24.11 -19.36 7.57
C THR A 64 23.22 -20.50 7.10
N LEU A 65 22.26 -20.19 6.22
CA LEU A 65 21.23 -21.11 5.74
C LEU A 65 21.22 -21.14 4.21
N GLY A 66 20.78 -22.24 3.64
CA GLY A 66 20.68 -22.44 2.19
C GLY A 66 21.61 -23.52 1.67
N PRO A 67 21.93 -23.59 0.35
CA PRO A 67 21.55 -22.60 -0.66
C PRO A 67 20.03 -22.50 -0.91
N VAL A 68 19.56 -21.31 -1.33
CA VAL A 68 18.15 -21.02 -1.58
C VAL A 68 17.99 -20.34 -2.94
N ALA A 69 16.83 -20.57 -3.59
CA ALA A 69 16.52 -19.95 -4.87
C ALA A 69 16.42 -18.42 -4.74
N PRO A 70 16.79 -17.65 -5.77
CA PRO A 70 16.59 -16.21 -5.79
C PRO A 70 15.09 -15.86 -5.65
N ASP A 71 14.75 -15.05 -4.68
CA ASP A 71 13.42 -14.46 -4.45
C ASP A 71 13.45 -13.58 -3.18
N MET A 72 12.28 -13.13 -2.73
CA MET A 72 12.07 -12.41 -1.47
C MET A 72 11.41 -13.34 -0.45
N TYR A 73 12.00 -13.41 0.74
CA TYR A 73 11.55 -14.31 1.79
C TYR A 73 11.27 -13.56 3.10
N PRO A 74 10.08 -13.69 3.70
CA PRO A 74 9.82 -13.16 5.02
C PRO A 74 10.60 -13.95 6.08
N TYR A 75 11.10 -13.23 7.10
CA TYR A 75 11.76 -13.79 8.26
C TYR A 75 11.57 -12.90 9.48
N CYS A 76 11.78 -13.48 10.66
CA CYS A 76 11.91 -12.76 11.93
C CYS A 76 12.94 -13.47 12.82
N PHE A 77 13.40 -12.78 13.84
CA PHE A 77 14.16 -13.40 14.91
C PHE A 77 13.23 -13.81 16.05
N ILE A 78 13.54 -14.91 16.71
CA ILE A 78 12.87 -15.35 17.95
C ILE A 78 13.89 -15.19 19.07
N VAL A 79 13.68 -14.17 19.90
CA VAL A 79 14.58 -13.82 21.00
C VAL A 79 13.91 -14.20 22.31
N ASP A 80 14.47 -15.21 22.99
CA ASP A 80 13.90 -15.77 24.23
C ASP A 80 12.40 -16.08 24.12
N GLY A 81 11.98 -16.60 22.96
CA GLY A 81 10.59 -16.94 22.67
C GLY A 81 9.72 -15.85 22.04
N VAL A 82 10.20 -14.61 21.97
CA VAL A 82 9.47 -13.47 21.41
C VAL A 82 9.88 -13.21 19.96
N SER A 83 8.89 -13.03 19.06
CA SER A 83 9.13 -12.70 17.65
C SER A 83 9.51 -11.23 17.50
N VAL A 84 10.63 -10.96 16.83
CA VAL A 84 11.21 -9.64 16.63
C VAL A 84 11.56 -9.44 15.16
N MET A 85 11.15 -8.32 14.58
CA MET A 85 11.65 -7.90 13.26
C MET A 85 13.13 -7.56 13.35
N ASP A 86 13.84 -7.72 12.24
CA ASP A 86 15.23 -7.30 12.16
C ASP A 86 15.34 -5.77 12.31
N PRO A 87 15.97 -5.27 13.38
CA PRO A 87 16.06 -3.84 13.63
C PRO A 87 16.96 -3.10 12.63
N GLU A 88 17.77 -3.80 11.87
CA GLU A 88 18.70 -3.21 10.92
C GLU A 88 18.23 -3.33 9.46
N ASN A 89 17.12 -4.05 9.22
CA ASN A 89 16.58 -4.24 7.87
C ASN A 89 15.47 -3.22 7.57
N PRO A 90 15.63 -2.32 6.57
CA PRO A 90 14.57 -1.41 6.17
C PRO A 90 13.38 -2.09 5.50
N GLN A 91 13.58 -3.29 4.94
CA GLN A 91 12.52 -4.01 4.24
C GLN A 91 11.67 -4.83 5.20
N TYR A 92 10.36 -4.65 5.10
CA TYR A 92 9.38 -5.36 5.92
C TYR A 92 8.19 -5.84 5.09
N PHE A 93 7.53 -6.86 5.60
CA PHE A 93 6.31 -7.40 5.02
C PHE A 93 5.11 -6.60 5.52
N PRO A 94 4.35 -5.87 4.65
CA PRO A 94 3.19 -5.10 5.07
C PRO A 94 2.02 -6.04 5.36
N ASN A 95 1.81 -6.32 6.65
CA ASN A 95 0.82 -7.28 7.12
C ASN A 95 0.16 -6.82 8.43
N GLU A 96 -1.13 -7.12 8.59
CA GLU A 96 -1.90 -6.80 9.79
C GLU A 96 -1.60 -7.75 10.96
N GLY A 97 -1.37 -9.04 10.67
CA GLY A 97 -1.37 -10.12 11.64
C GLY A 97 0.00 -10.59 12.13
N PHE A 98 1.08 -10.33 11.37
CA PHE A 98 2.44 -10.68 11.76
C PHE A 98 3.42 -9.59 11.36
N LYS A 99 4.57 -9.56 12.00
CA LYS A 99 5.62 -8.56 11.78
C LYS A 99 6.90 -9.26 11.38
N ASN A 100 7.17 -9.28 10.08
CA ASN A 100 8.36 -9.89 9.51
C ASN A 100 9.16 -8.89 8.71
N SER A 101 10.47 -9.03 8.75
CA SER A 101 11.40 -8.43 7.81
C SER A 101 11.44 -9.25 6.52
N LEU A 102 12.01 -8.69 5.45
CA LEU A 102 12.19 -9.36 4.17
C LEU A 102 13.67 -9.49 3.84
N VAL A 103 14.10 -10.68 3.42
CA VAL A 103 15.40 -10.88 2.79
C VAL A 103 15.21 -11.10 1.30
N GLU A 104 15.90 -10.32 0.50
CA GLU A 104 15.92 -10.46 -0.96
C GLU A 104 17.19 -11.17 -1.40
N ILE A 105 17.01 -12.27 -2.12
CA ILE A 105 18.08 -13.00 -2.79
C ILE A 105 18.00 -12.64 -4.27
N PRO A 106 18.90 -11.79 -4.78
CA PRO A 106 18.83 -11.35 -6.16
C PRO A 106 19.16 -12.50 -7.12
N SER A 107 18.55 -12.50 -8.29
CA SER A 107 19.01 -13.37 -9.38
C SER A 107 20.39 -12.91 -9.87
N LYS A 108 21.22 -13.87 -10.35
CA LYS A 108 22.56 -13.53 -10.85
C LYS A 108 22.54 -12.86 -12.23
N ASP A 109 21.49 -13.05 -12.98
CA ASP A 109 21.34 -12.67 -14.38
C ASP A 109 20.16 -11.74 -14.66
N GLY A 110 19.44 -11.28 -13.63
CA GLY A 110 18.24 -10.46 -13.80
C GLY A 110 17.09 -11.20 -14.47
N SER A 111 17.04 -12.54 -14.34
CA SER A 111 16.08 -13.37 -15.05
C SER A 111 14.72 -13.50 -14.38
N LEU A 112 14.59 -13.05 -13.12
CA LEU A 112 13.31 -13.12 -12.43
C LEU A 112 12.36 -12.04 -12.97
N PRO A 113 11.07 -12.34 -13.16
CA PRO A 113 10.10 -11.38 -13.66
C PRO A 113 10.02 -10.09 -12.83
N HIS A 114 10.33 -10.18 -11.54
CA HIS A 114 10.25 -9.09 -10.57
C HIS A 114 11.59 -8.44 -10.22
N ASP A 115 12.67 -8.79 -10.91
CA ASP A 115 13.95 -8.10 -10.77
C ASP A 115 13.83 -6.63 -11.15
N ILE A 116 14.54 -5.75 -10.44
CA ILE A 116 14.60 -4.33 -10.77
C ILE A 116 15.57 -4.18 -11.95
N ARG A 117 15.03 -3.97 -13.14
CA ARG A 117 15.80 -3.80 -14.39
C ARG A 117 15.96 -2.31 -14.71
N PRO A 118 17.00 -1.89 -15.43
CA PRO A 118 17.18 -0.49 -15.87
C PRO A 118 16.23 -0.16 -17.05
N VAL A 119 14.93 -0.17 -16.81
CA VAL A 119 13.86 0.15 -17.75
C VAL A 119 13.06 1.33 -17.20
N PRO A 120 12.25 2.04 -18.01
CA PRO A 120 11.35 3.04 -17.48
C PRO A 120 10.40 2.46 -16.45
N HIS A 121 10.31 3.06 -15.26
CA HIS A 121 9.45 2.61 -14.18
C HIS A 121 8.16 3.43 -14.09
N GLY A 122 7.08 2.74 -13.69
CA GLY A 122 5.80 3.36 -13.38
C GLY A 122 5.82 4.04 -12.01
N ARG A 123 4.78 4.80 -11.73
CA ARG A 123 4.60 5.57 -10.49
C ARG A 123 3.62 4.86 -9.56
N ILE A 124 3.91 4.90 -8.26
CA ILE A 124 2.98 4.46 -7.20
C ILE A 124 2.30 5.68 -6.60
N GLU A 125 0.97 5.70 -6.58
CA GLU A 125 0.20 6.73 -5.91
C GLU A 125 -0.61 6.14 -4.76
N TYR A 126 -0.60 6.81 -3.60
CA TYR A 126 -1.50 6.56 -2.47
C TYR A 126 -2.67 7.52 -2.58
N VAL A 127 -3.87 6.98 -2.51
CA VAL A 127 -5.09 7.75 -2.64
C VAL A 127 -6.04 7.47 -1.50
N HIS A 128 -6.71 8.51 -1.03
CA HIS A 128 -7.84 8.44 -0.12
C HIS A 128 -9.12 8.76 -0.88
N TYR A 129 -10.20 8.09 -0.54
CA TYR A 129 -11.51 8.34 -1.13
C TYR A 129 -12.60 8.12 -0.10
N PHE A 130 -13.64 8.92 -0.16
CA PHE A 130 -14.80 8.73 0.70
C PHE A 130 -15.65 7.57 0.17
N SER A 131 -15.84 6.55 1.00
CA SER A 131 -16.71 5.42 0.74
C SER A 131 -18.06 5.62 1.43
N LYS A 132 -19.11 5.82 0.64
CA LYS A 132 -20.49 5.88 1.18
C LYS A 132 -20.92 4.54 1.75
N SER A 133 -20.45 3.46 1.16
CA SER A 133 -20.73 2.10 1.62
C SER A 133 -20.14 1.83 3.01
N LEU A 134 -18.97 2.38 3.31
CA LEU A 134 -18.32 2.29 4.63
C LEU A 134 -18.79 3.38 5.61
N GLY A 135 -19.29 4.51 5.10
CA GLY A 135 -19.58 5.69 5.87
C GLY A 135 -18.33 6.42 6.37
N GLY A 136 -17.20 6.30 5.68
CA GLY A 136 -15.92 6.87 6.04
C GLY A 136 -14.92 6.87 4.89
N THR A 137 -13.74 7.42 5.12
CA THR A 137 -12.67 7.45 4.12
C THR A 137 -11.91 6.12 4.12
N ASN A 138 -11.67 5.60 2.93
CA ASN A 138 -10.84 4.41 2.68
C ASN A 138 -9.64 4.78 1.81
N ASN A 139 -8.69 3.87 1.64
CA ASN A 139 -7.49 4.07 0.87
C ASN A 139 -7.30 2.99 -0.21
N ALA A 140 -6.53 3.34 -1.21
CA ALA A 140 -6.03 2.40 -2.22
C ALA A 140 -4.67 2.85 -2.73
N ILE A 141 -3.94 1.92 -3.34
CA ILE A 141 -2.70 2.21 -4.05
C ILE A 141 -2.96 2.06 -5.55
N VAL A 142 -2.44 2.99 -6.33
CA VAL A 142 -2.58 3.02 -7.78
C VAL A 142 -1.20 3.02 -8.41
N TYR A 143 -0.93 2.01 -9.23
CA TYR A 143 0.21 2.02 -10.12
C TYR A 143 -0.19 2.65 -11.45
N LEU A 144 0.61 3.61 -11.92
CA LEU A 144 0.48 4.25 -13.22
C LEU A 144 1.65 3.83 -14.11
N PRO A 145 1.41 3.44 -15.38
CA PRO A 145 2.48 2.97 -16.25
C PRO A 145 3.48 4.08 -16.59
N PRO A 146 4.74 3.75 -16.99
CA PRO A 146 5.84 4.71 -17.15
C PRO A 146 5.51 5.95 -17.99
N ARG A 147 4.71 5.79 -19.05
CA ARG A 147 4.34 6.88 -19.97
C ARG A 147 3.01 7.56 -19.64
N TYR A 148 2.45 7.29 -18.46
CA TYR A 148 1.16 7.86 -18.11
C TYR A 148 1.15 9.40 -18.17
N MET A 149 2.22 10.07 -17.77
CA MET A 149 2.28 11.53 -17.73
C MET A 149 2.60 12.18 -19.10
N GLU A 150 3.08 11.42 -20.09
CA GLU A 150 3.50 11.94 -21.39
C GLU A 150 2.32 12.24 -22.30
N ASP A 151 1.32 11.35 -22.38
CA ASP A 151 0.13 11.50 -23.24
C ASP A 151 -1.12 11.74 -22.42
N GLN A 152 -1.54 12.99 -22.33
CA GLN A 152 -2.70 13.40 -21.55
C GLN A 152 -4.05 12.99 -22.17
N GLN A 153 -4.07 12.56 -23.45
CA GLN A 153 -5.29 12.11 -24.14
C GLN A 153 -5.50 10.60 -24.04
N LYS A 154 -4.46 9.85 -23.76
CA LYS A 154 -4.50 8.39 -23.71
C LYS A 154 -5.28 7.91 -22.49
N LYS A 155 -6.19 6.97 -22.73
CA LYS A 155 -6.95 6.26 -21.71
C LYS A 155 -6.46 4.83 -21.56
N TYR A 156 -6.47 4.33 -20.34
CA TYR A 156 -5.88 3.05 -19.96
C TYR A 156 -6.94 2.08 -19.44
N PRO A 157 -6.82 0.79 -19.72
CA PRO A 157 -7.58 -0.23 -19.03
C PRO A 157 -7.15 -0.32 -17.56
N VAL A 158 -8.00 -0.89 -16.70
CA VAL A 158 -7.78 -0.94 -15.26
C VAL A 158 -7.81 -2.38 -14.74
N PHE A 159 -6.80 -2.75 -13.97
CA PHE A 159 -6.74 -4.00 -13.25
C PHE A 159 -6.91 -3.77 -11.73
N TYR A 160 -8.01 -4.24 -11.15
CA TYR A 160 -8.27 -4.22 -9.71
C TYR A 160 -7.67 -5.48 -9.09
N LEU A 161 -6.65 -5.33 -8.23
CA LEU A 161 -5.82 -6.41 -7.73
C LEU A 161 -5.85 -6.48 -6.19
N ILE A 162 -6.51 -7.49 -5.63
CA ILE A 162 -6.91 -7.58 -4.23
C ILE A 162 -5.98 -8.50 -3.46
N SER A 163 -5.49 -8.05 -2.30
CA SER A 163 -4.52 -8.76 -1.46
C SER A 163 -5.16 -9.84 -0.55
N GLY A 164 -4.30 -10.64 0.10
CA GLY A 164 -4.69 -11.76 0.97
C GLY A 164 -5.31 -11.36 2.31
N THR A 165 -5.53 -12.35 3.18
CA THR A 165 -6.35 -12.22 4.39
C THR A 165 -5.81 -11.21 5.41
N THR A 166 -4.50 -11.16 5.62
CA THR A 166 -3.85 -10.25 6.57
C THR A 166 -2.95 -9.24 5.89
N ASP A 167 -2.94 -9.24 4.57
CA ASP A 167 -2.13 -8.32 3.78
C ASP A 167 -2.77 -6.94 3.72
N THR A 168 -1.94 -5.91 3.73
CA THR A 168 -2.39 -4.55 3.44
C THR A 168 -2.37 -4.27 1.94
N GLU A 169 -2.88 -3.12 1.52
CA GLU A 169 -2.85 -2.67 0.12
C GLU A 169 -1.44 -2.55 -0.46
N GLU A 170 -0.43 -2.40 0.38
CA GLU A 170 0.97 -2.22 -0.02
C GLU A 170 1.66 -3.50 -0.50
N VAL A 171 1.15 -4.66 -0.12
CA VAL A 171 1.85 -5.93 -0.31
C VAL A 171 2.13 -6.24 -1.77
N TYR A 172 1.23 -5.89 -2.67
CA TYR A 172 1.42 -6.18 -4.09
C TYR A 172 2.58 -5.44 -4.73
N TYR A 173 2.91 -4.22 -4.30
CA TYR A 173 4.08 -3.53 -4.86
C TYR A 173 5.35 -3.76 -4.02
N LYS A 174 5.25 -3.88 -2.68
CA LYS A 174 6.43 -4.09 -1.81
C LYS A 174 6.96 -5.53 -1.85
N VAL A 175 6.07 -6.53 -1.89
CA VAL A 175 6.42 -7.96 -1.85
C VAL A 175 6.11 -8.64 -3.18
N GLY A 176 4.91 -8.42 -3.72
CA GLY A 176 4.47 -8.95 -5.01
C GLY A 176 5.15 -8.31 -6.20
N ARG A 177 5.76 -7.15 -6.03
CA ARG A 177 6.52 -6.42 -7.05
C ARG A 177 5.80 -6.26 -8.40
N VAL A 178 4.47 -6.13 -8.35
CA VAL A 178 3.63 -6.04 -9.55
C VAL A 178 4.05 -4.88 -10.46
N ASN A 179 4.53 -3.78 -9.88
CA ASN A 179 5.08 -2.63 -10.61
C ASN A 179 6.29 -3.03 -11.45
N TYR A 180 7.31 -3.68 -10.88
CA TYR A 180 8.51 -4.09 -11.60
C TYR A 180 8.22 -5.22 -12.60
N ILE A 181 7.34 -6.19 -12.25
CA ILE A 181 6.91 -7.22 -13.20
C ILE A 181 6.26 -6.56 -14.43
N LEU A 182 5.34 -5.61 -14.21
CA LEU A 182 4.66 -4.94 -15.31
C LEU A 182 5.60 -4.03 -16.11
N ASP A 183 6.49 -3.27 -15.45
CA ASP A 183 7.49 -2.43 -16.10
C ASP A 183 8.40 -3.25 -17.03
N ASN A 184 8.89 -4.41 -16.55
CA ASN A 184 9.71 -5.33 -17.32
C ASN A 184 8.95 -5.89 -18.54
N LEU A 185 7.71 -6.35 -18.34
CA LEU A 185 6.87 -6.86 -19.43
C LEU A 185 6.50 -5.78 -20.46
N LEU A 186 6.33 -4.53 -20.03
CA LEU A 186 6.09 -3.39 -20.92
C LEU A 186 7.34 -3.08 -21.75
N ALA A 187 8.52 -3.06 -21.14
CA ALA A 187 9.78 -2.86 -21.82
C ALA A 187 10.06 -3.94 -22.86
N ASP A 188 9.68 -5.18 -22.56
CA ASP A 188 9.82 -6.33 -23.48
C ASP A 188 8.68 -6.42 -24.51
N GLY A 189 7.70 -5.49 -24.50
CA GLY A 189 6.54 -5.50 -25.38
C GLY A 189 5.56 -6.66 -25.17
N GLN A 190 5.62 -7.31 -24.01
CA GLN A 190 4.82 -8.49 -23.68
C GLN A 190 3.49 -8.17 -23.00
N ALA A 191 3.34 -7.00 -22.39
CA ALA A 191 2.11 -6.57 -21.75
C ALA A 191 1.51 -5.32 -22.39
N LYS A 192 0.25 -5.04 -22.07
CA LYS A 192 -0.43 -3.78 -22.41
C LYS A 192 -0.26 -2.79 -21.26
N GLU A 193 -0.06 -1.51 -21.57
CA GLU A 193 -0.09 -0.47 -20.55
C GLU A 193 -1.45 -0.44 -19.87
N MET A 194 -1.45 -0.50 -18.56
CA MET A 194 -2.65 -0.51 -17.72
C MET A 194 -2.41 0.23 -16.42
N ILE A 195 -3.48 0.70 -15.82
CA ILE A 195 -3.50 1.14 -14.42
C ILE A 195 -3.77 -0.09 -13.55
N VAL A 196 -3.00 -0.26 -12.46
CA VAL A 196 -3.30 -1.30 -11.46
C VAL A 196 -3.76 -0.63 -10.18
N VAL A 197 -4.95 -1.00 -9.71
CA VAL A 197 -5.56 -0.49 -8.47
C VAL A 197 -5.50 -1.58 -7.42
N MET A 198 -4.84 -1.31 -6.31
CA MET A 198 -4.66 -2.22 -5.19
C MET A 198 -5.44 -1.69 -3.98
N PRO A 199 -6.70 -2.11 -3.80
CA PRO A 199 -7.51 -1.67 -2.68
C PRO A 199 -7.10 -2.38 -1.38
N TYR A 200 -7.42 -1.75 -0.24
CA TYR A 200 -7.40 -2.44 1.04
C TYR A 200 -8.53 -3.48 1.09
N GLY A 201 -8.16 -4.76 1.13
CA GLY A 201 -9.10 -5.88 0.96
C GLY A 201 -9.96 -6.20 2.20
N ASN A 202 -9.74 -5.54 3.34
CA ASN A 202 -10.44 -5.83 4.61
C ASN A 202 -11.07 -4.58 5.26
N PRO A 203 -11.89 -3.80 4.53
CA PRO A 203 -12.39 -2.52 5.02
C PRO A 203 -13.31 -2.64 6.25
N SER A 204 -13.82 -3.83 6.56
CA SER A 204 -14.59 -4.06 7.80
C SER A 204 -13.81 -3.78 9.09
N LYS A 205 -12.47 -3.82 9.03
CA LYS A 205 -11.60 -3.43 10.15
C LYS A 205 -11.51 -1.92 10.37
N LEU A 206 -11.85 -1.14 9.34
CA LEU A 206 -11.92 0.33 9.43
C LEU A 206 -13.25 0.80 10.04
N LEU A 207 -14.22 -0.07 10.17
CA LEU A 207 -15.51 0.24 10.79
C LEU A 207 -15.38 0.26 12.32
N PRO A 208 -16.15 1.11 13.02
CA PRO A 208 -16.23 1.06 14.47
C PRO A 208 -16.58 -0.35 14.95
N PRO A 209 -16.04 -0.80 16.10
CA PRO A 209 -16.45 -2.07 16.68
C PRO A 209 -17.97 -2.14 16.85
N ARG A 210 -18.58 -3.24 16.40
CA ARG A 210 -20.01 -3.44 16.63
C ARG A 210 -20.30 -3.52 18.13
N PRO A 211 -21.45 -2.97 18.59
CA PRO A 211 -21.87 -3.14 19.97
C PRO A 211 -21.91 -4.61 20.37
N ALA A 212 -21.57 -4.90 21.61
CA ALA A 212 -21.52 -6.27 22.15
C ALA A 212 -22.85 -7.05 22.05
N THR A 213 -23.97 -6.38 21.74
CA THR A 213 -25.28 -6.95 21.46
C THR A 213 -25.31 -7.90 20.26
N ASP A 214 -24.33 -7.81 19.35
CA ASP A 214 -24.19 -8.69 18.19
C ASP A 214 -23.21 -9.86 18.44
N ALA A 215 -22.80 -10.09 19.67
CA ALA A 215 -21.95 -11.21 20.04
C ALA A 215 -22.67 -12.55 19.78
N PRO A 216 -21.93 -13.62 19.36
CA PRO A 216 -22.50 -14.94 19.18
C PRO A 216 -23.20 -15.40 20.49
N GLY A 217 -24.50 -15.62 20.44
CA GLY A 217 -25.32 -15.99 21.60
C GLY A 217 -26.31 -14.92 22.07
N ALA A 218 -26.30 -13.71 21.50
CA ALA A 218 -27.35 -12.72 21.74
C ALA A 218 -28.68 -13.17 21.10
N PRO A 219 -29.85 -12.86 21.72
CA PRO A 219 -31.14 -13.17 21.12
C PRO A 219 -31.27 -12.55 19.73
N GLY A 220 -31.38 -13.39 18.69
CA GLY A 220 -31.42 -12.97 17.27
C GLY A 220 -30.11 -13.16 16.52
N ALA A 221 -29.04 -13.59 17.16
CA ALA A 221 -27.80 -13.97 16.46
C ALA A 221 -28.00 -15.29 15.69
N ALA A 222 -27.47 -15.39 14.49
CA ALA A 222 -27.48 -16.62 13.72
C ALA A 222 -26.84 -17.77 14.54
N PRO A 223 -27.32 -19.04 14.39
CA PRO A 223 -26.80 -20.15 15.18
C PRO A 223 -25.28 -20.24 15.14
N ALA A 224 -24.66 -20.36 16.31
CA ALA A 224 -23.23 -20.61 16.46
C ALA A 224 -22.92 -22.03 15.99
N GLY A 225 -22.84 -22.26 14.69
CA GLY A 225 -22.64 -23.62 14.16
C GLY A 225 -22.16 -23.75 12.75
N ALA A 226 -22.21 -22.70 11.96
CA ALA A 226 -21.55 -22.68 10.66
C ALA A 226 -20.64 -21.45 10.62
N PRO A 227 -19.31 -21.61 10.59
CA PRO A 227 -18.45 -20.53 10.16
C PRO A 227 -18.74 -20.36 8.67
N GLN A 228 -19.73 -19.54 8.34
CA GLN A 228 -19.76 -18.96 7.03
C GLN A 228 -18.44 -18.20 6.92
N MET A 229 -17.59 -18.63 6.00
CA MET A 229 -16.47 -17.82 5.52
C MET A 229 -17.07 -16.58 4.84
N ARG A 230 -17.61 -15.67 5.65
CA ARG A 230 -17.95 -14.32 5.21
C ARG A 230 -16.62 -13.58 5.15
N PHE A 231 -15.89 -13.85 4.09
CA PHE A 231 -14.75 -13.03 3.69
C PHE A 231 -15.27 -11.64 3.30
N GLY A 232 -15.57 -10.80 4.28
CA GLY A 232 -15.97 -9.40 4.10
C GLY A 232 -16.95 -9.10 2.94
N GLY A 233 -17.70 -10.13 2.49
CA GLY A 233 -18.19 -10.23 1.14
C GLY A 233 -19.13 -9.13 0.70
N ASP A 234 -19.95 -8.58 1.60
CA ASP A 234 -20.93 -7.58 1.16
C ASP A 234 -20.37 -6.15 1.21
N ILE A 235 -19.67 -5.76 2.28
CA ILE A 235 -19.19 -4.38 2.44
C ILE A 235 -18.03 -4.05 1.50
N PHE A 236 -17.07 -4.98 1.30
CA PHE A 236 -16.00 -4.82 0.34
C PHE A 236 -16.54 -4.71 -1.09
N SER A 237 -17.51 -5.55 -1.45
CA SER A 237 -18.13 -5.54 -2.79
C SER A 237 -18.85 -4.21 -3.06
N LYS A 238 -19.58 -3.69 -2.07
CA LYS A 238 -20.23 -2.38 -2.17
C LYS A 238 -19.23 -1.25 -2.32
N ASP A 239 -18.18 -1.24 -1.48
CA ASP A 239 -17.12 -0.25 -1.56
C ASP A 239 -16.41 -0.29 -2.92
N LEU A 240 -15.99 -1.48 -3.39
CA LEU A 240 -15.34 -1.64 -4.68
C LEU A 240 -16.18 -1.10 -5.84
N ILE A 241 -17.46 -1.54 -5.92
CA ILE A 241 -18.30 -1.28 -7.08
C ILE A 241 -18.91 0.13 -7.05
N ASN A 242 -19.34 0.61 -5.88
CA ASN A 242 -20.11 1.84 -5.76
C ASN A 242 -19.27 3.06 -5.42
N ASP A 243 -18.08 2.86 -4.83
CA ASP A 243 -17.26 3.96 -4.33
C ASP A 243 -15.88 4.00 -5.00
N LEU A 244 -15.08 2.93 -4.91
CA LEU A 244 -13.72 2.92 -5.45
C LEU A 244 -13.68 3.00 -6.99
N MET A 245 -14.44 2.16 -7.70
CA MET A 245 -14.45 2.19 -9.17
C MET A 245 -14.85 3.56 -9.73
N PRO A 246 -15.95 4.20 -9.29
CA PRO A 246 -16.30 5.55 -9.70
C PRO A 246 -15.24 6.61 -9.36
N TYR A 247 -14.60 6.48 -8.19
CA TYR A 247 -13.50 7.37 -7.81
C TYR A 247 -12.31 7.25 -8.78
N ILE A 248 -11.88 6.03 -9.10
CA ILE A 248 -10.78 5.77 -10.05
C ILE A 248 -11.12 6.31 -11.44
N GLU A 249 -12.34 6.09 -11.92
CA GLU A 249 -12.80 6.54 -13.24
C GLU A 249 -12.93 8.07 -13.32
N LYS A 250 -13.24 8.74 -12.22
CA LYS A 250 -13.27 10.21 -12.13
C LYS A 250 -11.87 10.81 -12.07
N THR A 251 -10.93 10.11 -11.40
CA THR A 251 -9.62 10.66 -11.03
C THR A 251 -8.57 10.40 -12.10
N TYR A 252 -8.63 9.23 -12.77
CA TYR A 252 -7.63 8.77 -13.71
C TYR A 252 -8.17 8.66 -15.13
N ARG A 253 -7.28 8.65 -16.11
CA ARG A 253 -7.63 8.47 -17.53
C ARG A 253 -7.89 7.01 -17.83
N THR A 254 -9.09 6.56 -17.49
CA THR A 254 -9.54 5.17 -17.65
C THR A 254 -10.41 4.96 -18.87
N LYS A 255 -10.38 3.75 -19.41
CA LYS A 255 -11.41 3.21 -20.30
C LYS A 255 -12.50 2.61 -19.43
N ASN A 256 -13.75 3.02 -19.67
CA ASN A 256 -14.88 2.71 -18.78
C ASN A 256 -15.81 1.61 -19.33
N ASP A 257 -15.33 0.82 -20.28
CA ASP A 257 -16.04 -0.36 -20.77
C ASP A 257 -15.60 -1.63 -20.03
N ARG A 258 -16.45 -2.67 -20.05
CA ARG A 258 -16.20 -3.93 -19.35
C ARG A 258 -14.96 -4.68 -19.87
N ASP A 259 -14.66 -4.55 -21.18
CA ASP A 259 -13.53 -5.24 -21.81
C ASP A 259 -12.18 -4.54 -21.50
N SER A 260 -12.26 -3.39 -20.86
CA SER A 260 -11.12 -2.65 -20.34
C SER A 260 -11.00 -2.73 -18.80
N ARG A 261 -11.76 -3.63 -18.14
CA ARG A 261 -11.64 -3.86 -16.68
C ARG A 261 -11.31 -5.31 -16.39
N ALA A 262 -10.28 -5.51 -15.58
CA ALA A 262 -9.86 -6.78 -15.02
C ALA A 262 -9.98 -6.75 -13.49
N ILE A 263 -10.24 -7.90 -12.90
CA ILE A 263 -10.23 -8.10 -11.46
C ILE A 263 -9.45 -9.37 -11.13
N GLY A 264 -8.61 -9.30 -10.10
CA GLY A 264 -7.82 -10.45 -9.67
C GLY A 264 -7.39 -10.33 -8.22
N GLY A 265 -6.81 -11.40 -7.68
CA GLY A 265 -6.33 -11.37 -6.32
C GLY A 265 -5.73 -12.67 -5.83
N PHE A 266 -5.06 -12.58 -4.65
CA PHE A 266 -4.42 -13.70 -3.99
C PHE A 266 -5.19 -14.10 -2.73
N SER A 267 -5.35 -15.42 -2.50
CA SER A 267 -5.98 -15.94 -1.26
C SER A 267 -7.40 -15.39 -1.06
N ARG A 268 -7.70 -14.73 0.05
CA ARG A 268 -8.97 -14.02 0.26
C ARG A 268 -9.28 -13.07 -0.90
N GLY A 269 -8.28 -12.31 -1.36
CA GLY A 269 -8.45 -11.40 -2.49
C GLY A 269 -8.83 -12.12 -3.78
N GLY A 270 -8.35 -13.35 -3.99
CA GLY A 270 -8.76 -14.20 -5.08
C GLY A 270 -10.23 -14.61 -4.99
N ASN A 271 -10.70 -14.95 -3.79
CA ASN A 271 -12.13 -15.21 -3.54
C ASN A 271 -12.98 -13.95 -3.81
N GLN A 272 -12.56 -12.79 -3.30
CA GLN A 272 -13.24 -11.51 -3.52
C GLN A 272 -13.26 -11.14 -5.01
N ALA A 273 -12.16 -11.37 -5.73
CA ALA A 273 -12.07 -11.13 -7.18
C ALA A 273 -13.02 -12.03 -7.96
N LEU A 274 -13.06 -13.32 -7.65
CA LEU A 274 -13.99 -14.26 -8.29
C LEU A 274 -15.45 -13.90 -8.00
N MET A 275 -15.79 -13.65 -6.74
CA MET A 275 -17.16 -13.29 -6.36
C MET A 275 -17.62 -12.01 -7.08
N ASN A 276 -16.81 -10.94 -7.00
CA ASN A 276 -17.16 -9.66 -7.64
C ASN A 276 -17.13 -9.74 -9.16
N GLY A 277 -16.16 -10.46 -9.73
CA GLY A 277 -16.06 -10.62 -11.17
C GLY A 277 -17.23 -11.40 -11.77
N LEU A 278 -17.57 -12.55 -11.17
CA LEU A 278 -18.66 -13.41 -11.65
C LEU A 278 -20.05 -12.79 -11.45
N THR A 279 -20.25 -12.07 -10.33
CA THR A 279 -21.54 -11.39 -10.07
C THR A 279 -21.72 -10.09 -10.85
N ASN A 280 -20.66 -9.56 -11.46
CA ASN A 280 -20.66 -8.30 -12.22
C ASN A 280 -20.02 -8.47 -13.61
N LEU A 281 -20.45 -9.49 -14.37
CA LEU A 281 -19.96 -9.72 -15.73
C LEU A 281 -20.36 -8.61 -16.74
N ASP A 282 -21.20 -7.67 -16.35
CA ASP A 282 -21.46 -6.41 -17.04
C ASP A 282 -20.36 -5.36 -16.84
N LYS A 283 -19.51 -5.52 -15.83
CA LYS A 283 -18.42 -4.60 -15.45
C LYS A 283 -17.03 -5.15 -15.75
N PHE A 284 -16.83 -6.46 -15.60
CA PHE A 284 -15.54 -7.14 -15.77
C PHE A 284 -15.61 -8.22 -16.83
N SER A 285 -14.52 -8.37 -17.61
CA SER A 285 -14.38 -9.47 -18.56
C SER A 285 -13.07 -10.27 -18.41
N TYR A 286 -12.15 -9.81 -17.58
CA TYR A 286 -10.92 -10.51 -17.23
C TYR A 286 -10.93 -10.81 -15.74
N LEU A 287 -10.93 -12.09 -15.38
CA LEU A 287 -10.99 -12.59 -14.00
C LEU A 287 -9.76 -13.44 -13.72
N CYS A 288 -9.01 -13.11 -12.68
CA CYS A 288 -7.83 -13.85 -12.26
C CYS A 288 -7.91 -14.21 -10.77
N SER A 289 -7.54 -15.44 -10.43
CA SER A 289 -7.51 -15.88 -9.04
C SER A 289 -6.24 -16.66 -8.76
N TYR A 290 -5.52 -16.27 -7.70
CA TYR A 290 -4.27 -16.85 -7.29
C TYR A 290 -4.44 -17.51 -5.92
N SER A 291 -4.22 -18.83 -5.85
CA SER A 291 -4.35 -19.60 -4.62
C SER A 291 -5.69 -19.39 -3.92
N SER A 292 -6.80 -19.58 -4.66
CA SER A 292 -8.14 -19.33 -4.10
C SER A 292 -9.25 -20.06 -4.86
N PHE A 293 -10.47 -19.91 -4.35
CA PHE A 293 -11.72 -20.43 -4.90
C PHE A 293 -12.87 -19.54 -4.44
N THR A 294 -14.08 -19.76 -4.99
CA THR A 294 -15.27 -19.02 -4.53
C THR A 294 -16.50 -19.94 -4.42
N SER A 295 -17.67 -19.37 -4.13
CA SER A 295 -18.94 -20.11 -4.04
C SER A 295 -19.25 -20.84 -5.34
N THR A 296 -19.75 -22.07 -5.23
CA THR A 296 -20.34 -22.84 -6.32
C THR A 296 -21.83 -22.52 -6.55
N ASP A 297 -22.37 -21.59 -5.75
CA ASP A 297 -23.75 -21.11 -5.83
C ASP A 297 -23.73 -19.59 -6.10
N ILE A 298 -23.55 -19.22 -7.37
CA ILE A 298 -23.71 -17.86 -7.88
C ILE A 298 -24.80 -17.89 -8.93
N PRO A 299 -25.98 -17.29 -8.63
CA PRO A 299 -27.14 -17.33 -9.52
C PRO A 299 -26.79 -16.83 -10.93
N ASP A 300 -27.38 -17.46 -11.94
CA ASP A 300 -27.27 -17.11 -13.37
C ASP A 300 -25.85 -17.21 -13.97
N VAL A 301 -24.85 -17.67 -13.23
CA VAL A 301 -23.48 -17.83 -13.73
C VAL A 301 -23.24 -19.25 -14.22
N TYR A 302 -23.33 -20.23 -13.33
CA TYR A 302 -22.94 -21.61 -13.65
C TYR A 302 -24.00 -22.36 -14.43
N ASP A 303 -25.29 -22.07 -14.20
CA ASP A 303 -26.39 -22.70 -14.94
C ASP A 303 -26.60 -22.13 -16.35
N LYS A 304 -25.99 -20.97 -16.66
CA LYS A 304 -25.96 -20.33 -17.95
C LYS A 304 -24.56 -20.29 -18.57
N ALA A 305 -23.82 -21.41 -18.47
CA ALA A 305 -22.43 -21.49 -18.86
C ALA A 305 -22.12 -20.93 -20.26
N ALA A 306 -22.96 -21.22 -21.26
CA ALA A 306 -22.76 -20.70 -22.62
C ALA A 306 -22.79 -19.17 -22.68
N ASP A 307 -23.67 -18.52 -21.91
CA ASP A 307 -23.78 -17.06 -21.87
C ASP A 307 -22.68 -16.44 -21.00
N THR A 308 -22.29 -17.12 -19.93
CA THR A 308 -21.16 -16.74 -19.07
C THR A 308 -19.85 -16.75 -19.86
N ASN A 309 -19.57 -17.83 -20.60
CA ASN A 309 -18.38 -17.96 -21.45
C ASN A 309 -18.28 -16.85 -22.52
N LYS A 310 -19.41 -16.41 -23.12
CA LYS A 310 -19.42 -15.31 -24.08
C LYS A 310 -19.04 -13.95 -23.45
N LYS A 311 -19.28 -13.80 -22.14
CA LYS A 311 -18.99 -12.56 -21.41
C LYS A 311 -17.57 -12.49 -20.86
N ILE A 312 -16.83 -13.59 -20.79
CA ILE A 312 -15.50 -13.66 -20.18
C ILE A 312 -14.44 -13.69 -21.28
N ASN A 313 -13.56 -12.71 -21.30
CA ASN A 313 -12.39 -12.68 -22.18
C ASN A 313 -11.24 -13.53 -21.64
N LEU A 314 -11.07 -13.54 -20.29
CA LEU A 314 -10.09 -14.37 -19.59
C LEU A 314 -10.66 -14.80 -18.24
N PHE A 315 -10.66 -16.10 -17.98
CA PHE A 315 -10.89 -16.67 -16.66
C PHE A 315 -9.69 -17.52 -16.27
N TRP A 316 -8.83 -16.98 -15.41
CA TRP A 316 -7.55 -17.59 -15.07
C TRP A 316 -7.50 -17.95 -13.58
N LEU A 317 -7.10 -19.19 -13.30
CA LEU A 317 -7.06 -19.77 -11.95
C LEU A 317 -5.71 -20.46 -11.76
N GLY A 318 -5.01 -20.13 -10.68
CA GLY A 318 -3.73 -20.75 -10.35
C GLY A 318 -3.65 -21.15 -8.88
N VAL A 319 -3.01 -22.28 -8.60
CA VAL A 319 -2.73 -22.76 -7.24
C VAL A 319 -1.47 -23.61 -7.20
N GLY A 320 -0.71 -23.52 -6.11
CA GLY A 320 0.42 -24.42 -5.87
C GLY A 320 -0.05 -25.78 -5.36
N THR A 321 0.63 -26.85 -5.76
CA THR A 321 0.30 -28.21 -5.29
C THR A 321 0.55 -28.41 -3.80
N ASP A 322 1.49 -27.62 -3.22
CA ASP A 322 1.80 -27.62 -1.78
C ASP A 322 1.00 -26.56 -0.99
N ASP A 323 0.08 -25.86 -1.68
CA ASP A 323 -0.78 -24.85 -1.05
C ASP A 323 -1.87 -25.52 -0.20
N PHE A 324 -2.09 -25.04 1.01
CA PHE A 324 -3.15 -25.55 1.88
C PHE A 324 -4.57 -25.35 1.30
N LEU A 325 -4.73 -24.47 0.30
CA LEU A 325 -5.98 -24.30 -0.44
C LEU A 325 -6.06 -25.17 -1.71
N TYR A 326 -5.02 -25.98 -2.01
CA TYR A 326 -4.97 -26.75 -3.23
C TYR A 326 -6.22 -27.62 -3.44
N GLY A 327 -6.63 -28.36 -2.42
CA GLY A 327 -7.80 -29.25 -2.51
C GLY A 327 -9.09 -28.50 -2.86
N ASN A 328 -9.34 -27.38 -2.18
CA ASN A 328 -10.53 -26.56 -2.44
C ASN A 328 -10.49 -25.87 -3.81
N ALA A 329 -9.34 -25.32 -4.20
CA ALA A 329 -9.18 -24.65 -5.50
C ALA A 329 -9.32 -25.65 -6.65
N ARG A 330 -8.70 -26.83 -6.53
CA ARG A 330 -8.83 -27.91 -7.50
C ARG A 330 -10.28 -28.40 -7.63
N ASP A 331 -10.98 -28.59 -6.50
CA ASP A 331 -12.39 -29.00 -6.50
C ASP A 331 -13.28 -27.93 -7.15
N TYR A 332 -13.01 -26.65 -6.93
CA TYR A 332 -13.68 -25.56 -7.61
C TYR A 332 -13.39 -25.55 -9.13
N MET A 333 -12.15 -25.77 -9.54
CA MET A 333 -11.78 -25.87 -10.96
C MET A 333 -12.46 -27.07 -11.65
N GLN A 334 -12.59 -28.21 -10.96
CA GLN A 334 -13.35 -29.36 -11.44
C GLN A 334 -14.83 -29.03 -11.59
N PHE A 335 -15.42 -28.34 -10.60
CA PHE A 335 -16.81 -27.87 -10.68
C PHE A 335 -17.05 -26.98 -11.91
N LEU A 336 -16.11 -26.08 -12.24
CA LEU A 336 -16.20 -25.27 -13.47
C LEU A 336 -16.19 -26.11 -14.74
N ASP A 337 -15.33 -27.15 -14.79
CA ASP A 337 -15.30 -28.10 -15.91
C ASP A 337 -16.63 -28.85 -16.05
N ASP A 338 -17.17 -29.36 -14.93
CA ASP A 338 -18.45 -30.09 -14.91
C ASP A 338 -19.63 -29.20 -15.34
N LYS A 339 -19.56 -27.90 -15.08
CA LYS A 339 -20.55 -26.91 -15.51
C LYS A 339 -20.31 -26.36 -16.92
N GLY A 340 -19.21 -26.72 -17.57
CA GLY A 340 -18.84 -26.22 -18.89
C GLY A 340 -18.38 -24.76 -18.92
N ILE A 341 -17.91 -24.24 -17.80
CA ILE A 341 -17.29 -22.92 -17.71
C ILE A 341 -15.83 -23.01 -18.15
N GLN A 342 -15.49 -22.28 -19.21
CA GLN A 342 -14.12 -22.24 -19.73
C GLN A 342 -13.20 -21.45 -18.82
N SER A 343 -12.00 -21.99 -18.53
CA SER A 343 -10.97 -21.31 -17.72
C SER A 343 -9.58 -21.84 -18.01
N VAL A 344 -8.58 -20.98 -17.83
CA VAL A 344 -7.18 -21.38 -17.77
C VAL A 344 -6.89 -21.84 -16.36
N LYS A 345 -6.23 -23.01 -16.23
CA LYS A 345 -5.83 -23.58 -14.93
C LYS A 345 -4.34 -23.79 -14.91
N GLU A 346 -3.67 -23.24 -13.91
CA GLU A 346 -2.24 -23.34 -13.72
C GLU A 346 -1.95 -23.98 -12.36
N PHE A 347 -1.07 -24.96 -12.35
CA PHE A 347 -0.65 -25.66 -11.14
C PHE A 347 0.87 -25.56 -11.04
N THR A 348 1.36 -24.98 -9.95
CA THR A 348 2.78 -24.93 -9.67
C THR A 348 3.18 -26.11 -8.80
N THR A 349 4.31 -26.72 -9.11
CA THR A 349 5.01 -27.73 -8.32
C THR A 349 6.19 -27.06 -7.59
N ASP A 350 7.14 -27.80 -7.08
CA ASP A 350 8.43 -27.29 -6.59
C ASP A 350 8.33 -26.34 -5.38
N LYS A 351 7.52 -26.71 -4.38
CA LYS A 351 7.42 -26.00 -3.08
C LYS A 351 6.76 -24.63 -3.12
N PHE A 352 6.09 -24.28 -4.20
CA PHE A 352 5.22 -23.12 -4.23
C PHE A 352 3.92 -23.41 -3.47
N GLY A 353 3.97 -23.25 -2.15
CA GLY A 353 2.79 -23.29 -1.29
C GLY A 353 2.01 -21.98 -1.35
N HIS A 354 1.33 -21.65 -0.24
CA HIS A 354 0.57 -20.40 -0.10
C HIS A 354 1.50 -19.20 0.14
N THR A 355 2.22 -18.76 -0.89
CA THR A 355 3.32 -17.80 -0.79
C THR A 355 3.25 -16.70 -1.85
N TRP A 356 3.90 -15.57 -1.57
CA TRP A 356 4.06 -14.48 -2.53
C TRP A 356 4.97 -14.83 -3.70
N MET A 357 5.84 -15.83 -3.59
CA MET A 357 6.59 -16.39 -4.73
C MET A 357 5.62 -16.89 -5.79
N ASN A 358 4.62 -17.68 -5.34
CA ASN A 358 3.60 -18.22 -6.22
C ASN A 358 2.74 -17.10 -6.84
N ALA A 359 2.34 -16.11 -6.03
CA ALA A 359 1.59 -14.95 -6.52
C ALA A 359 2.35 -14.16 -7.60
N LYS A 360 3.69 -13.95 -7.43
CA LYS A 360 4.55 -13.31 -8.45
C LYS A 360 4.63 -14.12 -9.74
N TYR A 361 4.77 -15.43 -9.62
CA TYR A 361 4.75 -16.34 -10.78
C TYR A 361 3.43 -16.19 -11.56
N PHE A 362 2.30 -16.21 -10.86
CA PHE A 362 0.99 -16.07 -11.48
C PHE A 362 0.77 -14.67 -12.09
N LEU A 363 1.25 -13.61 -11.47
CA LEU A 363 1.24 -12.26 -12.04
C LEU A 363 2.02 -12.22 -13.35
N ALA A 364 3.23 -12.78 -13.40
CA ALA A 364 4.04 -12.84 -14.61
C ALA A 364 3.37 -13.61 -15.76
N LYS A 365 2.51 -14.59 -15.44
CA LYS A 365 1.72 -15.36 -16.43
C LYS A 365 0.46 -14.63 -16.89
N THR A 366 -0.19 -13.88 -16.02
CA THR A 366 -1.50 -13.27 -16.32
C THR A 366 -1.39 -11.88 -16.93
N LEU A 367 -0.43 -11.04 -16.49
CA LEU A 367 -0.26 -9.67 -17.01
C LEU A 367 -0.12 -9.60 -18.54
N PRO A 368 0.59 -10.52 -19.23
CA PRO A 368 0.63 -10.54 -20.70
C PRO A 368 -0.71 -10.83 -21.38
N LEU A 369 -1.63 -11.49 -20.66
CA LEU A 369 -2.96 -11.88 -21.18
C LEU A 369 -4.01 -10.77 -20.98
N LEU A 370 -3.81 -9.92 -19.96
CA LEU A 370 -4.78 -8.86 -19.66
C LEU A 370 -4.86 -7.85 -20.80
N PHE A 371 -6.09 -7.56 -21.23
CA PHE A 371 -6.39 -6.59 -22.29
C PHE A 371 -5.75 -6.92 -23.65
N ASN A 372 -5.26 -8.14 -23.79
CA ASN A 372 -4.79 -8.73 -25.04
C ASN A 372 -5.75 -9.86 -25.46
N LYS A 373 -6.86 -9.48 -26.07
CA LYS A 373 -7.95 -10.40 -26.39
C LYS A 373 -7.48 -11.64 -27.16
N LYS A 374 -6.57 -11.46 -28.14
CA LYS A 374 -6.03 -12.59 -28.92
C LYS A 374 -5.24 -13.57 -28.06
N ALA A 375 -4.38 -13.06 -27.16
CA ALA A 375 -3.60 -13.91 -26.27
C ALA A 375 -4.49 -14.59 -25.23
N ALA A 376 -5.46 -13.85 -24.67
CA ALA A 376 -6.43 -14.41 -23.73
C ALA A 376 -7.29 -15.52 -24.36
N GLU A 377 -7.82 -15.31 -25.56
CA GLU A 377 -8.58 -16.33 -26.30
C GLU A 377 -7.75 -17.58 -26.61
N ALA A 378 -6.46 -17.41 -26.97
CA ALA A 378 -5.56 -18.53 -27.19
C ALA A 378 -5.34 -19.33 -25.90
N ALA A 379 -5.05 -18.65 -24.80
CA ALA A 379 -4.87 -19.28 -23.50
C ALA A 379 -6.13 -20.01 -23.01
N MET A 380 -7.31 -19.41 -23.21
CA MET A 380 -8.60 -20.02 -22.85
C MET A 380 -8.89 -21.30 -23.68
N LYS A 381 -8.48 -21.34 -24.94
CA LYS A 381 -8.63 -22.54 -25.82
C LYS A 381 -7.66 -23.67 -25.45
N GLU A 382 -6.47 -23.32 -24.93
CA GLU A 382 -5.45 -24.28 -24.50
C GLU A 382 -5.66 -24.74 -23.05
N GLY A 383 -6.68 -24.23 -22.38
CA GLY A 383 -7.03 -24.55 -21.00
C GLY A 383 -7.16 -26.06 -20.76
N LYS A 384 -6.40 -26.58 -19.79
CA LYS A 384 -6.43 -27.99 -19.41
C LYS A 384 -7.54 -28.24 -18.38
N PRO A 385 -8.12 -29.44 -18.33
CA PRO A 385 -9.03 -29.82 -17.27
C PRO A 385 -8.31 -29.83 -15.91
N ALA A 386 -9.08 -29.69 -14.83
CA ALA A 386 -8.57 -29.87 -13.49
C ALA A 386 -7.97 -31.29 -13.31
N PRO A 387 -6.86 -31.46 -12.58
CA PRO A 387 -6.30 -32.77 -12.29
C PRO A 387 -7.30 -33.66 -11.54
N ALA A 388 -7.23 -34.96 -11.81
CA ALA A 388 -8.04 -35.93 -11.09
C ALA A 388 -7.75 -35.87 -9.57
N LYS A 389 -8.79 -36.12 -8.76
CA LYS A 389 -8.66 -36.17 -7.30
C LYS A 389 -7.88 -37.41 -6.88
N THR A 390 -6.85 -37.22 -6.06
CA THR A 390 -6.05 -38.34 -5.53
C THR A 390 -6.60 -38.89 -4.21
N GLY A 391 -7.48 -38.10 -3.54
CA GLY A 391 -8.02 -38.40 -2.21
C GLY A 391 -7.08 -38.06 -1.05
N GLN A 392 -5.91 -37.50 -1.34
CA GLN A 392 -4.92 -37.09 -0.34
C GLN A 392 -4.87 -35.55 -0.14
N GLU A 393 -5.64 -34.82 -0.94
CA GLU A 393 -5.68 -33.35 -0.90
C GLU A 393 -6.20 -32.84 0.45
N GLN A 394 -5.41 -31.99 1.08
CA GLN A 394 -5.83 -31.30 2.28
C GLN A 394 -6.95 -30.30 1.95
N GLN A 395 -8.04 -30.35 2.70
CA GLN A 395 -9.14 -29.42 2.58
C GLN A 395 -9.00 -28.30 3.62
N PHE A 396 -9.17 -27.07 3.20
CA PHE A 396 -9.22 -25.92 4.09
C PHE A 396 -10.58 -25.88 4.78
N THR A 397 -10.56 -26.06 6.10
CA THR A 397 -11.76 -26.10 6.93
C THR A 397 -11.78 -24.94 7.93
N ALA A 398 -12.91 -24.74 8.57
CA ALA A 398 -13.04 -23.78 9.65
C ALA A 398 -12.04 -24.02 10.80
N GLY A 399 -11.71 -25.27 11.10
CA GLY A 399 -10.71 -25.62 12.10
C GLY A 399 -9.28 -25.25 11.68
N VAL A 400 -8.95 -25.40 10.41
CA VAL A 400 -7.68 -24.91 9.84
C VAL A 400 -7.62 -23.40 9.90
N MET A 401 -8.72 -22.70 9.52
CA MET A 401 -8.83 -21.25 9.60
C MET A 401 -8.59 -20.74 11.03
N ALA A 402 -9.28 -21.29 12.03
CA ALA A 402 -9.14 -20.88 13.43
C ALA A 402 -7.71 -21.06 13.98
N ARG A 403 -7.00 -22.09 13.48
CA ARG A 403 -5.61 -22.35 13.86
C ARG A 403 -4.62 -21.40 13.20
N LEU A 404 -4.81 -21.09 11.91
CA LEU A 404 -3.92 -20.21 11.16
C LEU A 404 -4.14 -18.73 11.48
N PHE A 405 -5.38 -18.36 11.82
CA PHE A 405 -5.78 -16.98 12.10
C PHE A 405 -6.49 -16.92 13.46
N PRO A 406 -5.77 -17.04 14.58
CA PRO A 406 -6.34 -16.90 15.91
C PRO A 406 -6.97 -15.52 16.09
N ARG A 407 -7.93 -15.40 17.02
CA ARG A 407 -8.55 -14.10 17.32
C ARG A 407 -7.46 -13.09 17.70
N PRO A 408 -7.39 -11.95 17.03
CA PRO A 408 -6.37 -10.93 17.34
C PRO A 408 -6.66 -10.29 18.71
N ILE A 409 -5.61 -9.93 19.41
CA ILE A 409 -5.69 -8.99 20.53
C ILE A 409 -5.86 -7.60 19.92
N VAL A 410 -6.75 -6.79 20.49
CA VAL A 410 -6.90 -5.39 20.05
C VAL A 410 -5.87 -4.54 20.75
N SER A 411 -4.93 -3.97 19.97
CA SER A 411 -3.92 -3.04 20.42
C SER A 411 -3.42 -2.18 19.24
N PRO A 412 -3.36 -0.84 19.38
CA PRO A 412 -3.97 -0.05 20.46
C PRO A 412 -5.50 -0.03 20.36
N GLU A 413 -6.18 0.06 21.50
CA GLU A 413 -7.62 0.28 21.56
C GLU A 413 -7.90 1.70 22.06
N TYR A 414 -8.71 2.43 21.31
CA TYR A 414 -9.08 3.82 21.59
C TYR A 414 -10.45 3.89 22.26
N SER A 415 -10.52 4.55 23.41
CA SER A 415 -11.75 4.83 24.14
C SER A 415 -11.77 6.29 24.62
N PRO A 416 -12.92 6.83 25.07
CA PRO A 416 -12.96 8.17 25.64
C PRO A 416 -12.02 8.36 26.84
N GLU A 417 -11.69 7.28 27.55
CA GLU A 417 -10.83 7.29 28.73
C GLU A 417 -9.33 7.31 28.39
N GLY A 418 -8.96 6.90 27.16
CA GLY A 418 -7.55 6.85 26.75
C GLY A 418 -7.26 5.78 25.70
N ILE A 419 -5.98 5.48 25.54
CA ILE A 419 -5.46 4.46 24.63
C ILE A 419 -4.97 3.28 25.45
N THR A 420 -5.56 2.09 25.23
CA THR A 420 -5.13 0.84 25.88
C THR A 420 -4.24 0.04 24.95
N PHE A 421 -3.04 -0.27 25.41
CA PHE A 421 -2.08 -1.12 24.72
C PHE A 421 -2.09 -2.51 25.36
N ARG A 422 -2.02 -3.57 24.51
CA ARG A 422 -2.01 -4.96 24.98
C ARG A 422 -0.96 -5.76 24.22
N PHE A 423 -0.28 -6.65 24.93
CA PHE A 423 0.69 -7.56 24.36
C PHE A 423 0.61 -8.94 25.00
N LYS A 424 0.57 -10.00 24.19
CA LYS A 424 0.53 -11.38 24.71
C LYS A 424 1.94 -11.95 24.81
N ALA A 425 2.39 -12.15 26.03
CA ALA A 425 3.68 -12.77 26.35
C ALA A 425 3.57 -13.57 27.64
N PRO A 426 3.01 -14.79 27.62
CA PRO A 426 2.74 -15.57 28.83
C PRO A 426 4.02 -15.96 29.59
N GLU A 427 5.15 -16.12 28.90
CA GLU A 427 6.42 -16.51 29.51
C GLU A 427 7.30 -15.32 29.97
N ALA A 428 6.95 -14.08 29.55
CA ALA A 428 7.73 -12.90 29.88
C ALA A 428 7.66 -12.59 31.39
N GLN A 429 8.79 -12.13 31.93
CA GLN A 429 8.89 -11.69 33.33
C GLN A 429 8.52 -10.21 33.47
N LYS A 430 8.75 -9.42 32.42
CA LYS A 430 8.51 -7.98 32.42
C LYS A 430 8.13 -7.51 31.02
N VAL A 431 7.05 -6.74 30.93
CA VAL A 431 6.69 -6.02 29.69
C VAL A 431 6.46 -4.56 30.02
N GLU A 432 7.01 -3.69 29.20
CA GLU A 432 6.89 -2.24 29.33
C GLU A 432 6.45 -1.65 27.99
N LEU A 433 5.70 -0.54 28.05
CA LEU A 433 5.38 0.29 26.90
C LEU A 433 6.37 1.44 26.81
N ALA A 434 7.13 1.52 25.74
CA ALA A 434 7.98 2.67 25.42
C ALA A 434 7.35 3.46 24.28
N CYS A 435 7.22 4.78 24.44
CA CYS A 435 6.75 5.65 23.37
C CYS A 435 7.45 7.02 23.42
N GLU A 436 7.48 7.72 22.29
CA GLU A 436 8.17 9.02 22.19
C GLU A 436 7.56 10.14 23.03
N MET A 437 6.33 9.95 23.52
CA MET A 437 5.61 10.91 24.34
C MET A 437 5.97 10.81 25.84
N LEU A 438 6.55 9.69 26.26
CA LEU A 438 6.85 9.41 27.65
C LEU A 438 8.35 9.58 27.94
N PRO A 439 8.71 10.14 29.11
CA PRO A 439 10.12 10.27 29.50
C PRO A 439 10.80 8.94 29.79
N GLU A 440 10.04 7.93 30.21
CA GLU A 440 10.49 6.57 30.53
C GLU A 440 9.42 5.55 30.11
N ALA A 441 9.85 4.31 29.87
CA ALA A 441 8.93 3.21 29.57
C ALA A 441 8.03 2.91 30.77
N VAL A 442 6.76 2.64 30.52
CA VAL A 442 5.76 2.36 31.56
C VAL A 442 5.54 0.86 31.68
N LYS A 443 5.61 0.35 32.93
CA LYS A 443 5.37 -1.05 33.22
C LYS A 443 3.92 -1.42 32.93
N MET A 444 3.73 -2.58 32.28
CA MET A 444 2.42 -3.14 32.00
C MET A 444 2.02 -4.17 33.06
N GLU A 445 0.71 -4.39 33.23
CA GLU A 445 0.14 -5.37 34.13
C GLU A 445 -0.27 -6.62 33.36
N ARG A 446 -0.01 -7.81 33.94
CA ARG A 446 -0.28 -9.11 33.33
C ARG A 446 -1.57 -9.71 33.89
N ASP A 447 -2.45 -10.20 33.01
CA ASP A 447 -3.62 -10.98 33.40
C ASP A 447 -3.33 -12.49 33.48
N SER A 448 -4.38 -13.29 33.81
CA SER A 448 -4.31 -14.76 33.94
C SER A 448 -3.99 -15.46 32.61
N ASP A 449 -4.31 -14.85 31.48
CA ASP A 449 -4.11 -15.41 30.13
C ASP A 449 -2.75 -15.03 29.52
N GLY A 450 -1.91 -14.33 30.30
CA GLY A 450 -0.60 -13.87 29.90
C GLY A 450 -0.63 -12.67 28.96
N VAL A 451 -1.72 -11.91 28.96
CA VAL A 451 -1.84 -10.64 28.25
C VAL A 451 -1.42 -9.49 29.18
N TRP A 452 -0.48 -8.72 28.72
CA TRP A 452 0.00 -7.53 29.40
C TRP A 452 -0.75 -6.31 28.87
N SER A 453 -1.15 -5.39 29.75
CA SER A 453 -1.90 -4.20 29.39
C SER A 453 -1.48 -2.94 30.14
N VAL A 454 -1.66 -1.78 29.50
CA VAL A 454 -1.51 -0.45 30.10
C VAL A 454 -2.38 0.55 29.37
N MET A 455 -2.96 1.52 30.06
CA MET A 455 -3.73 2.62 29.48
C MET A 455 -3.01 3.95 29.64
N LEU A 456 -2.86 4.70 28.52
CA LEU A 456 -2.41 6.08 28.49
C LEU A 456 -3.61 7.02 28.35
N LYS A 457 -3.83 7.91 29.32
CA LYS A 457 -5.02 8.78 29.40
C LYS A 457 -4.88 10.11 28.67
N ASP A 458 -3.68 10.68 28.62
CA ASP A 458 -3.47 12.07 28.22
C ASP A 458 -3.10 12.26 26.73
N TYR A 459 -3.00 11.17 25.96
CA TYR A 459 -2.45 11.21 24.60
C TYR A 459 -3.42 10.75 23.51
N LEU A 460 -4.74 10.76 23.81
CA LEU A 460 -5.79 10.17 22.97
C LEU A 460 -5.80 10.69 21.51
N PHE A 461 -5.48 11.97 21.30
CA PHE A 461 -5.51 12.60 19.97
C PHE A 461 -4.11 12.90 19.42
N GLU A 462 -3.08 12.36 20.05
CA GLU A 462 -1.71 12.52 19.58
C GLU A 462 -1.32 11.39 18.65
N THR A 463 -0.37 11.67 17.75
CA THR A 463 0.25 10.64 16.89
C THR A 463 1.68 10.45 17.33
N PHE A 464 2.06 9.21 17.61
CA PHE A 464 3.39 8.91 18.13
C PHE A 464 3.84 7.48 17.82
N LYS A 465 5.15 7.28 17.82
CA LYS A 465 5.77 5.97 17.70
C LYS A 465 5.86 5.31 19.08
N TYR A 466 5.64 3.99 19.12
CA TYR A 466 5.75 3.18 20.32
C TYR A 466 6.25 1.76 19.99
N CYS A 467 6.74 1.08 21.03
CA CYS A 467 7.05 -0.34 20.99
C CYS A 467 6.84 -0.95 22.39
N PHE A 468 6.75 -2.27 22.43
CA PHE A 468 6.84 -3.00 23.69
C PHE A 468 8.30 -3.34 24.00
N VAL A 469 8.67 -3.41 25.28
CA VAL A 469 9.96 -3.89 25.75
C VAL A 469 9.71 -5.14 26.58
N VAL A 470 10.02 -6.28 26.01
CA VAL A 470 9.76 -7.60 26.60
C VAL A 470 11.07 -8.16 27.10
N ASP A 471 11.23 -8.27 28.42
CA ASP A 471 12.46 -8.74 29.08
C ASP A 471 13.72 -8.06 28.55
N GLY A 472 13.60 -6.75 28.23
CA GLY A 472 14.69 -5.91 27.71
C GLY A 472 14.81 -5.89 26.18
N THR A 473 14.02 -6.67 25.44
CA THR A 473 14.01 -6.70 23.97
C THR A 473 12.88 -5.84 23.43
N ALA A 474 13.19 -4.90 22.52
CA ALA A 474 12.19 -4.07 21.86
C ALA A 474 11.43 -4.86 20.77
N VAL A 475 10.12 -4.72 20.76
CA VAL A 475 9.20 -5.44 19.87
C VAL A 475 8.13 -4.50 19.34
N ALA A 476 7.92 -4.49 18.04
CA ALA A 476 6.76 -3.81 17.44
C ALA A 476 5.46 -4.50 17.86
N ASP A 477 4.37 -3.75 17.97
CA ASP A 477 3.06 -4.31 18.28
C ASP A 477 2.57 -5.23 17.15
N PRO A 478 2.45 -6.56 17.37
CA PRO A 478 1.99 -7.48 16.34
C PRO A 478 0.53 -7.25 15.96
N SER A 479 -0.25 -6.60 16.82
CA SER A 479 -1.69 -6.35 16.61
C SER A 479 -1.96 -5.04 15.88
N ASN A 480 -0.97 -4.15 15.77
CA ASN A 480 -1.12 -2.88 15.07
C ASN A 480 -0.72 -3.02 13.61
N MET A 481 -1.62 -2.65 12.69
CA MET A 481 -1.34 -2.67 11.25
C MET A 481 -0.38 -1.54 10.81
N TYR A 482 -0.26 -0.46 11.59
CA TYR A 482 0.53 0.71 11.23
C TYR A 482 1.94 0.63 11.82
N LEU A 483 2.91 0.45 10.93
CA LEU A 483 4.34 0.50 11.24
C LEU A 483 4.95 1.81 10.71
N ALA A 484 5.83 2.39 11.50
CA ALA A 484 6.66 3.48 11.05
C ALA A 484 7.62 2.96 9.96
N PRO A 485 7.66 3.59 8.78
CA PRO A 485 8.53 3.17 7.68
C PRO A 485 9.98 3.64 7.92
N ASP A 486 10.49 3.43 9.13
CA ASP A 486 11.85 3.83 9.52
C ASP A 486 12.91 2.93 8.86
N ARG A 487 14.10 3.46 8.64
CA ARG A 487 15.23 2.69 8.09
C ARG A 487 15.76 1.64 9.06
N GLY A 488 15.68 1.92 10.36
CA GLY A 488 16.08 1.04 11.43
C GLY A 488 14.90 0.24 12.02
N PHE A 489 14.87 0.14 13.35
CA PHE A 489 13.80 -0.54 14.08
C PHE A 489 12.41 -0.03 13.68
N LYS A 490 11.48 -0.95 13.41
CA LYS A 490 10.11 -0.63 13.03
C LYS A 490 9.24 -0.41 14.26
N PHE A 491 9.03 0.84 14.61
CA PHE A 491 8.06 1.19 15.65
C PHE A 491 6.63 1.01 15.13
N SER A 492 5.72 0.69 16.04
CA SER A 492 4.29 0.82 15.78
C SER A 492 3.85 2.27 15.92
N VAL A 493 2.80 2.67 15.18
CA VAL A 493 2.26 4.03 15.21
C VAL A 493 0.91 4.02 15.91
N ALA A 494 0.75 4.85 16.94
CA ALA A 494 -0.54 5.17 17.52
C ALA A 494 -1.07 6.45 16.87
N ASP A 495 -2.20 6.34 16.17
CA ASP A 495 -2.93 7.48 15.60
C ASP A 495 -4.42 7.19 15.69
N ASN A 496 -5.13 7.96 16.52
CA ASN A 496 -6.55 7.72 16.78
C ASN A 496 -7.37 7.92 15.50
N PRO A 497 -8.13 6.91 15.04
CA PRO A 497 -9.01 7.03 13.88
C PRO A 497 -10.04 8.14 13.99
N MET A 498 -10.39 8.58 15.21
CA MET A 498 -11.32 9.67 15.46
C MET A 498 -10.66 11.06 15.48
N SER A 499 -9.34 11.14 15.34
CA SER A 499 -8.63 12.42 15.24
C SER A 499 -9.02 13.16 13.96
N PRO A 500 -9.28 14.48 14.01
CA PRO A 500 -9.68 15.24 12.82
C PRO A 500 -8.61 15.29 11.72
N PHE A 501 -7.38 14.92 12.04
CA PHE A 501 -6.27 14.82 11.09
C PHE A 501 -5.93 13.39 10.69
N ASN A 502 -6.69 12.39 11.15
CA ASN A 502 -6.61 11.04 10.61
C ASN A 502 -7.48 10.95 9.36
N PHE A 503 -6.97 10.31 8.29
CA PHE A 503 -7.70 10.24 7.02
C PHE A 503 -9.08 9.57 7.16
N MET A 504 -9.23 8.60 8.07
CA MET A 504 -10.48 7.85 8.28
C MET A 504 -11.63 8.72 8.80
N SER A 505 -11.32 9.80 9.53
CA SER A 505 -12.33 10.68 10.13
C SER A 505 -12.73 11.88 9.28
N GLN A 506 -12.19 12.03 8.09
CA GLN A 506 -12.30 13.30 7.32
C GLN A 506 -13.67 13.54 6.67
N GLY A 507 -14.49 12.49 6.52
CA GLY A 507 -15.79 12.63 5.86
C GLY A 507 -15.67 12.82 4.35
N GLU A 508 -16.76 13.31 3.72
CA GLU A 508 -16.81 13.51 2.26
C GLU A 508 -16.13 14.83 1.86
N ILE A 509 -14.78 14.81 1.82
CA ILE A 509 -13.96 15.90 1.29
C ILE A 509 -13.18 15.45 0.05
N GLU A 510 -12.70 16.41 -0.75
CA GLU A 510 -11.75 16.08 -1.82
C GLU A 510 -10.37 15.84 -1.22
N HIS A 511 -9.74 14.72 -1.63
CA HIS A 511 -8.41 14.33 -1.21
C HIS A 511 -7.39 14.60 -2.31
N GLY A 512 -6.18 15.00 -1.90
CA GLY A 512 -5.01 15.01 -2.75
C GLY A 512 -4.46 13.61 -2.98
N ARG A 513 -3.27 13.54 -3.60
CA ARG A 513 -2.61 12.28 -3.92
C ARG A 513 -1.14 12.33 -3.54
N VAL A 514 -0.65 11.27 -2.92
CA VAL A 514 0.77 11.10 -2.62
C VAL A 514 1.38 10.18 -3.68
N ALA A 515 2.32 10.69 -4.43
CA ALA A 515 3.08 9.93 -5.43
C ALA A 515 4.46 9.57 -4.88
N TYR A 516 4.86 8.31 -5.02
CA TYR A 516 6.18 7.82 -4.65
C TYR A 516 6.99 7.53 -5.91
N GLU A 517 8.12 8.22 -6.05
CA GLU A 517 9.16 8.01 -7.06
C GLU A 517 10.21 7.09 -6.43
N LEU A 518 10.02 5.78 -6.56
CA LEU A 518 10.82 4.76 -5.86
C LEU A 518 12.31 4.83 -6.23
N ASP A 519 12.62 5.08 -7.51
CA ASP A 519 13.99 5.17 -8.03
C ASP A 519 14.78 6.35 -7.46
N ARG A 520 14.06 7.43 -7.11
CA ARG A 520 14.64 8.66 -6.57
C ARG A 520 14.56 8.75 -5.06
N ASN A 521 13.82 7.81 -4.43
CA ASN A 521 13.49 7.86 -3.00
C ASN A 521 12.83 9.20 -2.60
N GLU A 522 11.85 9.63 -3.38
CA GLU A 522 11.13 10.90 -3.23
C GLU A 522 9.63 10.67 -3.12
N ALA A 523 8.97 11.51 -2.33
CA ALA A 523 7.51 11.56 -2.26
C ALA A 523 7.00 12.96 -2.61
N TRP A 524 5.88 12.99 -3.35
CA TRP A 524 5.22 14.21 -3.79
C TRP A 524 3.74 14.12 -3.48
N TYR A 525 3.23 15.05 -2.68
CA TYR A 525 1.80 15.21 -2.50
C TYR A 525 1.31 16.42 -3.28
N THR A 526 0.20 16.24 -4.00
CA THR A 526 -0.51 17.31 -4.70
C THR A 526 -1.90 17.43 -4.13
N SER A 527 -2.20 18.57 -3.53
CA SER A 527 -3.52 18.85 -2.95
C SER A 527 -4.63 18.95 -4.02
N PRO A 528 -5.90 18.83 -3.62
CA PRO A 528 -7.01 19.19 -4.48
C PRO A 528 -6.84 20.62 -4.99
N MET A 529 -7.04 20.83 -6.30
CA MET A 529 -6.92 22.14 -6.93
C MET A 529 -8.31 22.71 -7.22
N PRO A 530 -8.58 23.99 -6.89
CA PRO A 530 -9.86 24.60 -7.22
C PRO A 530 -10.05 24.66 -8.74
N ARG A 531 -11.25 24.32 -9.19
CA ARG A 531 -11.61 24.32 -10.63
C ARG A 531 -11.72 25.72 -11.25
N GLN A 532 -11.79 26.77 -10.44
CA GLN A 532 -11.89 28.17 -10.87
C GLN A 532 -10.98 29.06 -10.03
N GLY A 533 -10.12 29.82 -10.71
CA GLY A 533 -9.17 30.77 -10.11
C GLY A 533 -7.78 30.16 -9.93
N MET A 534 -6.85 30.53 -10.81
CA MET A 534 -5.45 30.08 -10.74
C MET A 534 -4.71 30.81 -9.61
N SER A 535 -4.89 30.41 -8.35
CA SER A 535 -3.87 30.68 -7.36
C SER A 535 -2.79 29.58 -7.50
N MET A 536 -1.54 29.97 -7.63
CA MET A 536 -0.44 28.99 -7.70
C MET A 536 -0.36 28.22 -6.37
N PRO A 537 -0.19 26.88 -6.40
CA PRO A 537 -0.03 26.11 -5.19
C PRO A 537 1.25 26.55 -4.45
N LYS A 538 1.20 26.51 -3.13
CA LYS A 538 2.37 26.77 -2.29
C LYS A 538 3.24 25.52 -2.21
N PHE A 539 4.55 25.70 -2.34
CA PHE A 539 5.51 24.58 -2.25
C PHE A 539 6.05 24.48 -0.82
N ILE A 540 5.99 23.28 -0.27
CA ILE A 540 6.51 22.96 1.06
C ILE A 540 7.44 21.75 0.94
N GLN A 541 8.68 21.93 1.34
CA GLN A 541 9.64 20.84 1.48
C GLN A 541 9.54 20.27 2.90
N LEU A 542 9.28 18.98 2.99
CA LEU A 542 9.26 18.20 4.22
C LEU A 542 10.54 17.38 4.30
N VAL A 543 11.55 17.88 4.99
CA VAL A 543 12.84 17.18 5.11
C VAL A 543 12.70 16.05 6.12
N PRO A 544 12.92 14.77 5.71
CA PRO A 544 12.93 13.65 6.65
C PRO A 544 14.05 13.79 7.68
N GLY A 545 13.83 13.29 8.90
CA GLY A 545 14.80 13.24 9.96
C GLY A 545 15.74 12.04 9.85
N GLU A 546 16.69 11.96 10.81
CA GLU A 546 17.55 10.79 10.92
C GLU A 546 16.71 9.52 11.13
N GLY A 547 16.94 8.49 10.32
CA GLY A 547 16.19 7.23 10.35
C GLY A 547 14.85 7.25 9.64
N ASP A 548 14.31 8.41 9.27
CA ASP A 548 13.06 8.50 8.49
C ASP A 548 13.28 8.08 7.02
N THR A 549 12.18 7.74 6.33
CA THR A 549 12.13 7.51 4.88
C THR A 549 11.29 8.60 4.19
N MET A 550 11.23 8.58 2.87
CA MET A 550 10.34 9.45 2.09
C MET A 550 8.86 9.28 2.47
N GLU A 551 8.48 8.12 3.00
CA GLU A 551 7.10 7.80 3.37
C GLU A 551 6.70 8.39 4.74
N SER A 552 7.66 8.73 5.60
CA SER A 552 7.42 9.00 7.03
C SER A 552 6.50 10.19 7.28
N TRP A 553 6.65 11.29 6.54
CA TRP A 553 5.79 12.46 6.67
C TRP A 553 4.32 12.18 6.33
N PHE A 554 4.06 11.23 5.44
CA PHE A 554 2.70 10.85 5.03
C PHE A 554 2.15 9.73 5.93
N LYS A 555 2.88 8.66 6.13
CA LYS A 555 2.40 7.50 6.90
C LYS A 555 2.34 7.69 8.42
N ILE A 556 3.26 8.49 8.98
CA ILE A 556 3.23 8.81 10.42
C ILE A 556 2.68 10.22 10.60
N GLY A 557 3.21 11.17 9.83
CA GLY A 557 2.83 12.58 9.92
C GLY A 557 1.41 12.87 9.47
N GLY A 558 0.82 12.06 8.57
CA GLY A 558 -0.49 12.33 7.97
C GLY A 558 -0.53 13.68 7.25
N ALA A 559 0.58 14.07 6.62
CA ALA A 559 0.75 15.40 6.06
C ALA A 559 -0.28 15.72 4.97
N ASP A 560 -0.62 14.73 4.16
CA ASP A 560 -1.67 14.77 3.14
C ASP A 560 -3.06 15.00 3.77
N ALA A 561 -3.43 14.19 4.76
CA ALA A 561 -4.69 14.30 5.47
C ALA A 561 -4.86 15.64 6.19
N ILE A 562 -3.79 16.18 6.77
CA ILE A 562 -3.76 17.50 7.39
C ILE A 562 -4.04 18.60 6.36
N VAL A 563 -3.37 18.53 5.19
CA VAL A 563 -3.59 19.53 4.13
C VAL A 563 -5.00 19.43 3.58
N ASP A 564 -5.49 18.24 3.26
CA ASP A 564 -6.85 18.02 2.75
C ASP A 564 -7.89 18.62 3.68
N ARG A 565 -7.78 18.34 4.97
CA ARG A 565 -8.70 18.86 5.98
C ARG A 565 -8.66 20.38 6.08
N LEU A 566 -7.47 20.97 6.12
CA LEU A 566 -7.34 22.42 6.24
C LEU A 566 -7.78 23.16 4.97
N ILE A 567 -7.65 22.55 3.79
CA ILE A 567 -8.21 23.10 2.54
C ILE A 567 -9.74 23.01 2.57
N ALA A 568 -10.31 21.87 2.95
CA ALA A 568 -11.75 21.69 3.06
C ALA A 568 -12.39 22.68 4.06
N ASP A 569 -11.69 22.98 5.17
CA ASP A 569 -12.09 23.97 6.16
C ASP A 569 -11.85 25.44 5.70
N GLY A 570 -11.25 25.68 4.54
CA GLY A 570 -10.89 27.02 4.06
C GLY A 570 -9.78 27.70 4.87
N LYS A 571 -8.97 26.93 5.61
CA LYS A 571 -7.95 27.43 6.54
C LYS A 571 -6.55 27.52 5.92
N THR A 572 -6.32 26.88 4.78
CA THR A 572 -5.07 26.94 4.03
C THR A 572 -5.34 27.02 2.53
N LYS A 573 -4.26 27.21 1.76
CA LYS A 573 -4.30 27.26 0.29
C LYS A 573 -3.83 25.96 -0.32
N PRO A 574 -4.12 25.67 -1.60
CA PRO A 574 -3.57 24.54 -2.31
C PRO A 574 -2.06 24.47 -2.18
N CYS A 575 -1.54 23.28 -1.89
CA CYS A 575 -0.14 23.04 -1.63
C CYS A 575 0.40 21.84 -2.44
N ILE A 576 1.68 21.88 -2.72
CA ILE A 576 2.50 20.73 -3.12
C ILE A 576 3.49 20.49 -1.99
N LEU A 577 3.46 19.28 -1.42
CA LEU A 577 4.45 18.84 -0.45
C LEU A 577 5.46 17.92 -1.14
N THR A 578 6.72 18.00 -0.77
CA THR A 578 7.74 17.08 -1.29
C THR A 578 8.80 16.77 -0.24
N THR A 579 9.31 15.53 -0.28
CA THR A 579 10.47 15.12 0.50
C THR A 579 11.79 15.27 -0.29
N SER A 580 11.70 15.63 -1.58
CA SER A 580 12.87 15.89 -2.42
C SER A 580 13.63 17.12 -1.98
N ALA A 581 14.96 17.09 -2.14
CA ALA A 581 15.79 18.27 -2.00
C ALA A 581 15.50 19.25 -3.15
N LEU A 582 14.88 20.39 -2.83
CA LEU A 582 14.51 21.40 -3.82
C LEU A 582 15.72 22.16 -4.43
N GLU A 583 16.96 21.78 -4.09
CA GLU A 583 18.19 22.30 -4.72
C GLU A 583 18.18 22.15 -6.25
N PHE A 584 17.49 21.13 -6.76
CA PHE A 584 17.29 20.93 -8.19
C PHE A 584 16.50 22.07 -8.88
N MET A 585 15.58 22.71 -8.18
CA MET A 585 14.85 23.88 -8.72
C MET A 585 15.72 25.15 -8.77
N GLN A 586 16.82 25.20 -8.02
CA GLN A 586 17.74 26.33 -8.01
C GLN A 586 18.87 26.19 -9.04
N GLN A 587 19.20 24.97 -9.48
CA GLN A 587 20.32 24.70 -10.40
C GLN A 587 19.89 24.50 -11.86
N GLY A 588 18.62 24.20 -12.15
CA GLY A 588 18.08 24.09 -13.52
C GLY A 588 17.78 25.45 -14.10
N GLY A 589 18.70 26.01 -14.89
CA GLY A 589 18.53 27.30 -15.55
C GLY A 589 17.23 27.37 -16.36
N GLY A 590 16.31 28.23 -15.96
CA GLY A 590 15.17 28.57 -16.81
C GLY A 590 13.88 29.00 -16.13
N MET A 591 13.69 28.85 -14.82
CA MET A 591 12.56 29.52 -14.17
C MET A 591 13.01 30.89 -13.64
N PRO A 592 12.37 32.00 -14.06
CA PRO A 592 12.63 33.28 -13.44
C PRO A 592 12.32 33.19 -11.93
N GLN A 593 13.19 33.77 -11.10
CA GLN A 593 12.90 34.00 -9.68
C GLN A 593 11.62 34.84 -9.60
N MET A 594 10.48 34.19 -9.52
CA MET A 594 9.21 34.89 -9.30
C MET A 594 9.12 35.24 -7.82
N PRO A 595 8.95 36.51 -7.47
CA PRO A 595 8.70 36.93 -6.08
C PRO A 595 7.51 36.15 -5.53
N GLY A 596 7.69 35.44 -4.42
CA GLY A 596 6.66 34.60 -3.79
C GLY A 596 6.79 33.10 -4.03
N PHE A 597 7.79 32.62 -4.77
CA PHE A 597 7.99 31.20 -5.10
C PHE A 597 9.03 30.50 -4.20
N ALA A 598 9.50 31.15 -3.14
CA ALA A 598 10.41 30.50 -2.21
C ALA A 598 9.70 29.34 -1.49
N PRO A 599 10.17 28.09 -1.61
CA PRO A 599 9.58 26.97 -0.90
C PRO A 599 9.71 27.18 0.61
N ARG A 600 8.67 26.83 1.34
CA ARG A 600 8.75 26.73 2.80
C ARG A 600 9.41 25.39 3.15
N VAL A 601 10.28 25.38 4.13
CA VAL A 601 11.02 24.18 4.54
C VAL A 601 10.65 23.82 5.96
N LEU A 602 10.23 22.58 6.17
CA LEU A 602 10.01 22.02 7.51
C LEU A 602 10.94 20.82 7.69
N ARG A 603 11.84 20.90 8.65
CA ARG A 603 12.81 19.85 8.96
C ARG A 603 12.33 19.02 10.13
N ALA A 604 12.30 17.70 9.96
CA ALA A 604 11.89 16.78 11.02
C ALA A 604 12.81 16.87 12.25
N ASP A 605 14.11 17.11 12.05
CA ASP A 605 15.10 17.17 13.14
C ASP A 605 14.92 18.38 14.08
N ASP A 606 14.19 19.41 13.64
CA ASP A 606 13.84 20.56 14.50
C ASP A 606 12.78 20.19 15.56
N TYR A 607 12.13 19.04 15.43
CA TYR A 607 11.01 18.58 16.26
C TYR A 607 11.21 17.12 16.69
N PRO A 608 11.47 16.84 17.96
CA PRO A 608 11.84 15.51 18.43
C PRO A 608 10.74 14.45 18.38
N THR A 609 9.46 14.85 18.31
CA THR A 609 8.34 13.90 18.26
C THR A 609 7.43 14.13 17.06
N TRP A 610 6.73 13.09 16.59
CA TRP A 610 5.78 13.22 15.49
C TRP A 610 4.62 14.15 15.81
N THR A 611 4.15 14.17 17.04
CA THR A 611 3.17 15.17 17.51
C THR A 611 3.67 16.61 17.29
N GLN A 612 4.92 16.89 17.63
CA GLN A 612 5.50 18.23 17.42
C GLN A 612 5.66 18.56 15.94
N ARG A 613 6.09 17.60 15.11
CA ARG A 613 6.19 17.73 13.64
C ARG A 613 4.84 18.04 13.02
N ARG A 614 3.77 17.32 13.39
CA ARG A 614 2.39 17.58 12.93
C ARG A 614 1.91 18.97 13.35
N ARG A 615 2.12 19.37 14.59
CA ARG A 615 1.75 20.72 15.09
C ARG A 615 2.50 21.82 14.33
N ALA A 616 3.77 21.62 14.01
CA ALA A 616 4.56 22.56 13.22
C ALA A 616 4.02 22.67 11.78
N LEU A 617 3.65 21.56 11.15
CA LEU A 617 3.03 21.55 9.82
C LEU A 617 1.68 22.28 9.83
N VAL A 618 0.80 22.01 10.79
CA VAL A 618 -0.49 22.70 10.95
C VAL A 618 -0.27 24.20 11.09
N LYS A 619 0.67 24.63 11.94
CA LYS A 619 0.99 26.04 12.13
C LYS A 619 1.43 26.70 10.82
N LEU A 620 2.36 26.06 10.09
CA LEU A 620 2.84 26.57 8.79
C LEU A 620 1.70 26.69 7.78
N LEU A 621 0.82 25.69 7.70
CA LEU A 621 -0.33 25.72 6.77
C LEU A 621 -1.34 26.82 7.12
N LEU A 622 -1.60 27.06 8.40
CA LEU A 622 -2.45 28.17 8.86
C LEU A 622 -1.83 29.55 8.55
N GLU A 623 -0.52 29.68 8.61
CA GLU A 623 0.19 30.89 8.17
C GLU A 623 0.03 31.10 6.67
N ILE A 624 0.22 30.06 5.85
CA ILE A 624 -0.01 30.09 4.40
C ILE A 624 -1.44 30.51 4.06
N GLY A 625 -2.43 30.03 4.82
CA GLY A 625 -3.83 30.39 4.62
C GLY A 625 -4.11 31.90 4.75
N ARG A 626 -3.34 32.60 5.59
CA ARG A 626 -3.45 34.04 5.83
C ARG A 626 -2.67 34.90 4.84
N GLU A 627 -1.78 34.30 4.04
CA GLU A 627 -1.03 35.05 3.01
C GLU A 627 -1.98 35.61 1.95
N PRO A 628 -1.75 36.81 1.42
CA PRO A 628 -2.51 37.29 0.26
C PRO A 628 -2.30 36.38 -0.94
N ASP A 629 -3.29 36.28 -1.82
CA ASP A 629 -3.13 35.55 -3.08
C ASP A 629 -2.07 36.25 -3.92
N ALA A 630 -1.10 35.48 -4.43
CA ALA A 630 -0.15 36.01 -5.38
C ALA A 630 -0.91 36.43 -6.65
N GLN A 631 -1.03 37.71 -6.86
CA GLN A 631 -1.55 38.24 -8.12
C GLN A 631 -0.49 37.93 -9.17
N PHE A 632 -0.85 37.18 -10.23
CA PHE A 632 -0.06 37.16 -11.44
C PHE A 632 0.18 38.62 -11.87
N PRO A 633 1.44 39.02 -12.15
CA PRO A 633 1.66 40.27 -12.86
C PRO A 633 0.91 40.11 -14.18
N GLY A 634 -0.22 40.79 -14.29
CA GLY A 634 -1.14 40.66 -15.39
C GLY A 634 -0.36 40.81 -16.71
N PHE A 635 -0.61 39.97 -17.67
CA PHE A 635 -0.49 40.34 -19.07
C PHE A 635 -1.42 41.53 -19.23
N GLY A 636 -0.84 42.75 -19.19
CA GLY A 636 -1.56 44.00 -19.14
C GLY A 636 -2.40 44.13 -20.38
N GLY A 637 -3.68 44.00 -20.20
CA GLY A 637 -4.66 44.64 -21.08
C GLY A 637 -4.41 46.15 -21.07
N GLY A 638 -4.12 46.67 -22.22
CA GLY A 638 -3.74 48.07 -22.45
C GLY A 638 -4.65 49.05 -21.75
N GLY A 639 -4.03 49.88 -20.94
CA GLY A 639 -4.66 50.91 -20.19
C GLY A 639 -5.41 51.90 -21.06
N ASN A 640 -6.61 52.21 -20.67
CA ASN A 640 -7.37 53.36 -21.09
C ASN A 640 -6.56 54.65 -20.81
N ARG A 641 -5.92 55.23 -21.80
CA ARG A 641 -5.54 56.63 -21.79
C ARG A 641 -6.73 57.47 -22.33
N ARG A 642 -7.48 58.06 -21.44
CA ARG A 642 -8.31 59.25 -21.76
C ARG A 642 -7.39 60.42 -22.06
N GLY A 643 -7.58 61.06 -23.19
CA GLY A 643 -7.06 62.39 -23.41
C GLY A 643 -7.04 62.82 -24.89
N GLY A 644 -8.01 63.66 -25.27
CA GLY A 644 -7.77 64.76 -26.18
C GLY A 644 -8.03 64.57 -27.68
N GLY A 645 -9.12 65.13 -28.11
CA GLY A 645 -9.70 65.52 -29.31
C GLY A 645 -8.85 65.75 -30.58
N GLY A 646 -9.51 65.62 -31.74
CA GLY A 646 -9.04 66.07 -33.02
C GLY A 646 -9.60 65.24 -34.18
N GLY A 647 -10.60 65.78 -34.87
CA GLY A 647 -11.40 65.11 -35.90
C GLY A 647 -10.75 65.06 -37.29
N PHE A 648 -11.58 64.71 -38.28
CA PHE A 648 -11.43 64.54 -39.73
C PHE A 648 -11.01 63.13 -40.14
N GLY A 649 -11.80 62.34 -40.87
CA GLY A 649 -12.52 62.57 -42.06
C GLY A 649 -12.26 61.38 -42.98
N GLY A 650 -13.29 60.64 -43.38
CA GLY A 650 -13.42 60.10 -44.71
C GLY A 650 -12.78 58.78 -45.09
N GLY A 651 -13.59 57.84 -45.52
CA GLY A 651 -13.19 56.88 -46.54
C GLY A 651 -13.42 55.38 -46.24
N ARG A 652 -14.57 54.86 -46.61
CA ARG A 652 -14.78 53.44 -46.98
C ARG A 652 -14.30 53.24 -48.43
N PRO A 653 -14.08 52.02 -49.00
CA PRO A 653 -14.59 50.68 -48.67
C PRO A 653 -13.67 49.50 -48.95
N GLY A 654 -14.03 48.34 -48.45
CA GLY A 654 -14.03 47.10 -49.28
C GLY A 654 -12.92 46.08 -49.10
N GLY A 655 -13.25 44.86 -48.87
CA GLY A 655 -12.46 43.69 -49.25
C GLY A 655 -12.21 42.66 -48.14
N GLY A 656 -12.90 41.56 -48.24
CA GLY A 656 -12.88 40.42 -47.37
C GLY A 656 -11.75 39.39 -47.60
N PHE A 657 -11.94 38.25 -47.05
CA PHE A 657 -11.17 36.98 -46.95
C PHE A 657 -10.32 36.90 -45.70
N GLY A 658 -10.58 36.00 -44.74
CA GLY A 658 -10.60 34.55 -44.87
C GLY A 658 -9.31 33.97 -44.30
N GLY A 659 -9.37 33.17 -43.25
CA GLY A 659 -8.24 32.32 -42.90
C GLY A 659 -7.99 32.22 -41.41
N GLY A 660 -8.41 31.09 -40.82
CA GLY A 660 -8.15 30.69 -39.46
C GLY A 660 -6.69 30.36 -39.15
N GLY A 661 -6.36 30.40 -37.91
CA GLY A 661 -5.06 30.00 -37.41
C GLY A 661 -5.12 29.87 -35.90
N GLY A 662 -5.36 28.64 -35.44
CA GLY A 662 -5.31 28.31 -34.01
C GLY A 662 -3.86 28.30 -33.50
N PHE A 663 -3.64 28.93 -32.38
CA PHE A 663 -2.41 28.78 -31.63
C PHE A 663 -2.64 27.79 -30.48
N GLY A 664 -2.16 26.53 -30.70
CA GLY A 664 -1.90 25.57 -29.65
C GLY A 664 -0.42 25.70 -29.23
N GLY A 665 -0.19 26.25 -28.06
CA GLY A 665 1.14 26.32 -27.45
C GLY A 665 1.38 25.06 -26.63
N GLY A 666 2.10 24.05 -27.20
CA GLY A 666 2.60 22.91 -26.48
C GLY A 666 3.93 23.25 -25.80
N PHE A 667 4.00 23.00 -24.51
CA PHE A 667 5.28 22.94 -23.81
C PHE A 667 5.81 21.51 -23.87
N GLY A 668 6.68 21.25 -24.83
CA GLY A 668 7.53 20.07 -24.87
C GLY A 668 8.95 20.50 -24.52
N GLY A 669 9.40 20.19 -23.33
CA GLY A 669 10.78 20.28 -22.88
C GLY A 669 11.40 18.90 -22.86
N GLY A 670 12.09 18.51 -23.97
CA GLY A 670 12.91 17.30 -23.98
C GLY A 670 14.22 17.55 -23.24
N PHE A 671 14.56 16.65 -22.34
CA PHE A 671 15.89 16.60 -21.76
C PHE A 671 16.69 15.47 -22.41
N GLY A 672 17.70 15.88 -23.18
CA GLY A 672 18.77 15.01 -23.63
C GLY A 672 19.73 14.76 -22.47
N GLY A 673 19.92 13.49 -22.12
CA GLY A 673 20.97 13.06 -21.20
C GLY A 673 22.32 12.96 -21.93
N PRO A 674 23.45 13.17 -21.25
CA PRO A 674 24.75 12.95 -21.84
C PRO A 674 25.07 11.46 -21.89
N GLN A 675 25.62 11.04 -23.04
CA GLN A 675 26.31 9.76 -23.21
C GLN A 675 27.60 9.74 -22.36
N MET A 676 27.73 8.77 -21.51
CA MET A 676 28.86 7.88 -21.32
C MET A 676 28.46 6.69 -20.49
#